data_313d627fe979552c08a5abec8715bdcc
#
_entry.id   313d627fe979552c08a5abec8715bdcc
#
_cell.length_a   1.000
_cell.length_b   1.000
_cell.length_c   1.000
_cell.angle_alpha   90.00
_cell.angle_beta   90.00
_cell.angle_gamma   90.00
#
_symmetry.space_group_name_H-M   'P 1'
#
loop_
_entity.id
_entity.type
_entity.pdbx_description
1 polymer ?
#
loop_
_entity_poly.entity_id
_entity_poly.type
_entity_poly.pdbx_seq_one_letter_code
_entity_poly.pdbx_strand_id
1 'polypeptide(L)'
;MLCGLFFINAAEAGSFTVVSPLGTLRSGQTATLLSNGKVLVAGGSSPFALPTCELFDLANGTWKATGSMATSRDLHTATLLPTGRVLVAGGQSTNGNNFYSSSAELYDPASGTWSNTGSLNTGRYGHTATLLANGKVLVVGGTVYGGATNSAELYDPAAGTWTPTDSLNASREGHTATLLPNGQVLVAGGIGSDLAYLASAELYEPAGGTWTQISPMNAARTGHTATLLPTGKVLVASGFGPGGPVNGAELFDPADGSWTLTGSLHAGRDGLTATLLPNGQVLVTGGSGTSSNFASVELWSPATELWTSTNSMHIARSFHTASLLADGRVLVAGGSGTNLQLSVEVYDWANGTWTPASPEAIPRYNHRATLLPNGKVLVSGGHTTYATNEPAANDLYDPASGTWGAGGTLNTARDAHTATLLPNGKVLIAGGEDFAENSLSSAELYDPASGLCTLTSSMHGPHSVHTATLLLNGKVLIAGGFGAMGATNTAEVYDPAFAVWTQTGSMITNRISHTATLLPNGKVLVAAGTEGGNYLNTTELYDPSTGTWRESGLLQSGRTSHTATLLPNGKVLVAGGSTGSGVTNSAELYNPATELWTVTGPMNTPRTIHAAILLSNGRVLVVGGIGTNGLELSSAELYDPATGTWTSTGSFTTVRYGQAATLLPNGKVLAVGGYSNSGVTNSVDIYDPGLGFKPSWQPQIAMFTSPLASGGFLSVTGTGFRGVSEGSGGNSTQDSAADYPVVQVRSIEGQRTFFLLCTNWSTNALVAGPATGLPVGYALLTIFVNGIPSTSGIVRIDFPAILLTHPQWLGSGGFQFSFTNVPGGDFTALASTNVSLAVSNWTVLGGVTEVSPGQFQFTDAQAINSPRRFYRVRSP
;
A
#
# COMPACT_ATOMS: atom_id res chain seq x y z
N MET A 1 -18.75 47.07 -4.91
CA MET A 1 -19.36 45.89 -4.31
C MET A 1 -18.79 44.69 -5.03
N LEU A 2 -17.65 44.14 -4.56
CA LEU A 2 -17.10 42.87 -5.02
C LEU A 2 -17.68 41.77 -4.11
N CYS A 3 -18.53 40.94 -4.69
CA CYS A 3 -19.04 39.74 -4.03
C CYS A 3 -17.95 38.67 -4.16
N GLY A 4 -17.21 38.46 -3.08
CA GLY A 4 -16.26 37.35 -3.02
C GLY A 4 -17.03 36.04 -2.92
N LEU A 5 -16.97 35.20 -3.96
CA LEU A 5 -17.38 33.82 -3.86
C LEU A 5 -16.35 33.08 -2.98
N PHE A 6 -16.74 32.80 -1.76
CA PHE A 6 -16.11 31.77 -0.95
C PHE A 6 -16.48 30.43 -1.56
N PHE A 7 -15.54 29.79 -2.24
CA PHE A 7 -15.63 28.35 -2.47
C PHE A 7 -15.50 27.66 -1.12
N ILE A 8 -16.63 27.24 -0.58
CA ILE A 8 -16.65 26.25 0.49
C ILE A 8 -16.17 24.95 -0.16
N ASN A 9 -14.92 24.57 0.08
CA ASN A 9 -14.48 23.20 -0.16
C ASN A 9 -15.44 22.30 0.61
N ALA A 10 -16.25 21.53 -0.11
CA ALA A 10 -17.03 20.47 0.50
C ALA A 10 -16.06 19.57 1.26
N ALA A 11 -16.27 19.43 2.56
CA ALA A 11 -15.49 18.52 3.39
C ALA A 11 -15.57 17.13 2.73
N GLU A 12 -14.44 16.50 2.50
CA GLU A 12 -14.36 15.14 1.99
C GLU A 12 -15.01 14.23 3.05
N ALA A 13 -16.19 13.72 2.73
CA ALA A 13 -16.98 12.91 3.66
C ALA A 13 -16.49 11.47 3.57
N GLY A 14 -15.58 11.06 4.47
CA GLY A 14 -15.24 9.65 4.68
C GLY A 14 -16.47 8.82 5.03
N SER A 15 -16.43 7.52 4.82
CA SER A 15 -17.56 6.61 5.06
C SER A 15 -17.21 5.50 6.02
N PHE A 16 -18.20 5.05 6.82
CA PHE A 16 -18.08 3.89 7.68
C PHE A 16 -18.67 2.64 7.02
N THR A 17 -17.98 1.51 7.15
CA THR A 17 -18.45 0.21 6.73
C THR A 17 -18.44 -0.74 7.92
N VAL A 18 -19.55 -1.41 8.20
CA VAL A 18 -19.62 -2.46 9.22
C VAL A 18 -18.88 -3.70 8.71
N VAL A 19 -18.01 -4.24 9.54
CA VAL A 19 -17.25 -5.47 9.26
C VAL A 19 -17.61 -6.55 10.28
N SER A 20 -17.04 -7.74 10.18
CA SER A 20 -17.31 -8.85 11.11
C SER A 20 -17.19 -8.39 12.57
N PRO A 21 -18.15 -8.72 13.44
CA PRO A 21 -18.10 -8.30 14.84
C PRO A 21 -17.03 -9.04 15.63
N LEU A 22 -16.65 -8.49 16.76
CA LEU A 22 -15.85 -9.19 17.77
C LEU A 22 -16.57 -10.45 18.27
N GLY A 23 -15.81 -11.48 18.62
CA GLY A 23 -16.36 -12.69 19.24
C GLY A 23 -16.82 -12.48 20.68
N THR A 24 -16.27 -11.47 21.38
CA THR A 24 -16.57 -11.17 22.77
C THR A 24 -16.90 -9.70 22.97
N LEU A 25 -18.04 -9.42 23.64
CA LEU A 25 -18.38 -8.06 24.10
C LEU A 25 -17.26 -7.51 24.98
N ARG A 26 -16.83 -6.25 24.75
CA ARG A 26 -15.80 -5.63 25.57
C ARG A 26 -15.77 -4.10 25.49
N SER A 27 -15.39 -3.46 26.59
CA SER A 27 -15.02 -2.06 26.66
C SER A 27 -13.75 -1.89 27.51
N GLY A 28 -13.01 -0.81 27.37
CA GLY A 28 -11.74 -0.62 28.09
C GLY A 28 -10.63 -1.59 27.66
N GLN A 29 -10.80 -2.23 26.50
CA GLN A 29 -9.78 -3.07 25.86
C GLN A 29 -8.69 -2.21 25.23
N THR A 30 -7.57 -2.84 24.87
CA THR A 30 -6.56 -2.22 24.00
C THR A 30 -6.64 -2.80 22.59
N ALA A 31 -6.25 -2.01 21.60
CA ALA A 31 -6.05 -2.46 20.22
C ALA A 31 -4.66 -2.05 19.73
N THR A 32 -3.93 -3.00 19.20
CA THR A 32 -2.52 -2.83 18.78
C THR A 32 -2.34 -3.34 17.35
N LEU A 33 -1.92 -2.47 16.43
CA LEU A 33 -1.52 -2.89 15.10
C LEU A 33 -0.17 -3.61 15.19
N LEU A 34 -0.14 -4.85 14.74
CA LEU A 34 1.05 -5.70 14.75
C LEU A 34 1.88 -5.52 13.47
N SER A 35 3.16 -5.88 13.54
CA SER A 35 4.07 -5.82 12.39
C SER A 35 3.64 -6.69 11.19
N ASN A 36 2.78 -7.69 11.40
CA ASN A 36 2.21 -8.52 10.34
C ASN A 36 0.90 -7.94 9.73
N GLY A 37 0.53 -6.70 10.06
CA GLY A 37 -0.65 -6.01 9.57
C GLY A 37 -1.98 -6.40 10.23
N LYS A 38 -1.98 -7.34 11.19
CA LYS A 38 -3.17 -7.69 11.97
C LYS A 38 -3.32 -6.76 13.18
N VAL A 39 -4.56 -6.58 13.67
CA VAL A 39 -4.82 -5.82 14.90
C VAL A 39 -5.12 -6.78 16.03
N LEU A 40 -4.32 -6.72 17.10
CA LEU A 40 -4.57 -7.44 18.34
C LEU A 40 -5.50 -6.61 19.22
N VAL A 41 -6.65 -7.18 19.59
CA VAL A 41 -7.50 -6.64 20.65
C VAL A 41 -7.35 -7.51 21.89
N ALA A 42 -7.00 -6.88 23.01
CA ALA A 42 -6.68 -7.61 24.26
C ALA A 42 -7.48 -7.08 25.45
N GLY A 43 -7.99 -7.99 26.27
CA GLY A 43 -8.69 -7.70 27.51
C GLY A 43 -9.97 -6.87 27.35
N GLY A 44 -10.17 -5.90 28.23
CA GLY A 44 -11.40 -5.16 28.42
C GLY A 44 -12.32 -5.81 29.43
N SER A 45 -13.56 -5.31 29.56
CA SER A 45 -14.54 -5.83 30.51
C SER A 45 -15.91 -6.11 29.89
N SER A 46 -16.61 -7.18 30.39
CA SER A 46 -17.98 -7.56 29.99
C SER A 46 -18.60 -8.57 30.99
N PRO A 47 -19.29 -8.22 32.02
CA PRO A 47 -19.16 -7.02 32.87
C PRO A 47 -17.90 -7.02 33.75
N PHE A 48 -17.15 -8.14 33.76
CA PHE A 48 -15.89 -8.31 34.49
C PHE A 48 -14.70 -8.26 33.53
N ALA A 49 -13.51 -7.97 34.07
CA ALA A 49 -12.28 -7.96 33.31
C ALA A 49 -12.02 -9.28 32.58
N LEU A 50 -11.59 -9.21 31.34
CA LEU A 50 -11.42 -10.33 30.42
C LEU A 50 -9.94 -10.68 30.22
N PRO A 51 -9.58 -11.96 30.16
CA PRO A 51 -8.26 -12.39 29.72
C PRO A 51 -8.21 -12.64 28.20
N THR A 52 -9.35 -12.69 27.51
CA THR A 52 -9.46 -13.11 26.12
C THR A 52 -8.91 -12.06 25.15
N CYS A 53 -8.32 -12.55 24.05
CA CYS A 53 -7.75 -11.73 23.00
C CYS A 53 -8.19 -12.21 21.62
N GLU A 54 -8.31 -11.27 20.70
CA GLU A 54 -8.74 -11.51 19.31
C GLU A 54 -7.85 -10.78 18.32
N LEU A 55 -7.63 -11.38 17.16
CA LEU A 55 -6.87 -10.80 16.05
C LEU A 55 -7.82 -10.47 14.91
N PHE A 56 -7.82 -9.21 14.47
CA PHE A 56 -8.46 -8.80 13.23
C PHE A 56 -7.49 -9.00 12.06
N ASP A 57 -7.94 -9.70 11.05
CA ASP A 57 -7.20 -9.89 9.80
C ASP A 57 -7.82 -9.01 8.72
N LEU A 58 -7.09 -7.96 8.33
CA LEU A 58 -7.55 -7.00 7.33
C LEU A 58 -7.76 -7.64 5.95
N ALA A 59 -6.98 -8.67 5.62
CA ALA A 59 -7.03 -9.30 4.30
C ALA A 59 -8.36 -10.01 4.01
N ASN A 60 -9.06 -10.46 5.06
CA ASN A 60 -10.36 -11.14 4.93
C ASN A 60 -11.46 -10.50 5.77
N GLY A 61 -11.19 -9.41 6.50
CA GLY A 61 -12.16 -8.69 7.33
C GLY A 61 -12.71 -9.50 8.50
N THR A 62 -11.98 -10.51 9.00
CA THR A 62 -12.47 -11.44 10.03
C THR A 62 -11.68 -11.36 11.33
N TRP A 63 -12.36 -11.73 12.42
CA TRP A 63 -11.75 -11.90 13.73
C TRP A 63 -11.43 -13.36 14.01
N LYS A 64 -10.33 -13.60 14.69
CA LYS A 64 -9.91 -14.92 15.16
C LYS A 64 -9.43 -14.83 16.60
N ALA A 65 -9.96 -15.70 17.48
CA ALA A 65 -9.43 -15.82 18.83
C ALA A 65 -7.94 -16.20 18.78
N THR A 66 -7.17 -15.62 19.68
CA THR A 66 -5.75 -15.94 19.91
C THR A 66 -5.51 -16.32 21.37
N GLY A 67 -4.28 -16.58 21.77
CA GLY A 67 -3.96 -16.92 23.13
C GLY A 67 -4.54 -15.91 24.14
N SER A 68 -4.99 -16.37 25.29
CA SER A 68 -5.49 -15.53 26.37
C SER A 68 -4.37 -15.15 27.33
N MET A 69 -4.45 -13.94 27.91
CA MET A 69 -3.59 -13.50 29.00
C MET A 69 -3.79 -14.39 30.22
N ALA A 70 -2.76 -14.54 31.06
CA ALA A 70 -2.87 -15.22 32.34
C ALA A 70 -3.72 -14.43 33.35
N THR A 71 -3.66 -13.08 33.27
CA THR A 71 -4.42 -12.19 34.13
C THR A 71 -5.51 -11.49 33.32
N SER A 72 -6.78 -11.58 33.80
CA SER A 72 -7.86 -10.76 33.23
C SER A 72 -7.64 -9.30 33.55
N ARG A 73 -7.83 -8.40 32.57
CA ARG A 73 -7.58 -6.98 32.78
C ARG A 73 -8.38 -6.08 31.85
N ASP A 74 -8.80 -4.93 32.36
CA ASP A 74 -9.29 -3.79 31.62
C ASP A 74 -8.54 -2.51 32.03
N LEU A 75 -8.68 -1.45 31.27
CA LEU A 75 -7.96 -0.18 31.52
C LEU A 75 -6.44 -0.35 31.71
N HIS A 76 -5.89 -1.38 31.09
CA HIS A 76 -4.45 -1.66 31.01
C HIS A 76 -3.82 -0.95 29.81
N THR A 77 -2.50 -0.95 29.74
CA THR A 77 -1.78 -0.47 28.54
C THR A 77 -1.30 -1.62 27.69
N ALA A 78 -1.22 -1.39 26.36
CA ALA A 78 -0.58 -2.30 25.42
C ALA A 78 0.39 -1.51 24.55
N THR A 79 1.64 -1.95 24.47
CA THR A 79 2.72 -1.28 23.73
C THR A 79 3.43 -2.28 22.82
N LEU A 80 3.46 -1.99 21.50
CA LEU A 80 4.25 -2.76 20.56
C LEU A 80 5.74 -2.44 20.76
N LEU A 81 6.51 -3.47 21.11
CA LEU A 81 7.94 -3.36 21.34
C LEU A 81 8.74 -3.45 20.02
N PRO A 82 10.00 -2.95 19.98
CA PRO A 82 10.87 -3.12 18.82
C PRO A 82 11.15 -4.57 18.45
N THR A 83 10.94 -5.50 19.37
CA THR A 83 11.04 -6.95 19.12
C THR A 83 9.86 -7.53 18.33
N GLY A 84 8.82 -6.74 18.05
CA GLY A 84 7.56 -7.17 17.44
C GLY A 84 6.58 -7.81 18.42
N ARG A 85 6.94 -7.99 19.71
CA ARG A 85 6.04 -8.43 20.76
C ARG A 85 5.21 -7.27 21.31
N VAL A 86 4.04 -7.58 21.88
CA VAL A 86 3.22 -6.57 22.57
C VAL A 86 3.34 -6.74 24.06
N LEU A 87 3.79 -5.68 24.74
CA LEU A 87 3.80 -5.60 26.20
C LEU A 87 2.43 -5.14 26.68
N VAL A 88 1.79 -5.90 27.54
CA VAL A 88 0.60 -5.50 28.29
C VAL A 88 0.98 -5.34 29.75
N ALA A 89 0.59 -4.22 30.38
CA ALA A 89 0.95 -3.91 31.74
C ALA A 89 -0.20 -3.34 32.56
N GLY A 90 -0.28 -3.74 33.82
CA GLY A 90 -1.26 -3.22 34.78
C GLY A 90 -2.72 -3.52 34.43
N GLY A 91 -3.61 -2.60 34.75
CA GLY A 91 -5.07 -2.68 34.54
C GLY A 91 -5.83 -3.07 35.81
N GLN A 92 -7.16 -3.03 35.74
CA GLN A 92 -8.05 -3.62 36.74
C GLN A 92 -8.18 -5.12 36.53
N SER A 93 -8.20 -5.90 37.62
CA SER A 93 -8.48 -7.34 37.56
C SER A 93 -9.58 -7.68 38.56
N THR A 94 -10.53 -8.48 38.11
CA THR A 94 -11.63 -8.97 38.97
C THR A 94 -11.34 -10.33 39.58
N ASN A 95 -10.21 -10.95 39.25
CA ASN A 95 -9.78 -12.23 39.77
C ASN A 95 -9.03 -12.07 41.07
N GLY A 96 -9.71 -12.26 42.22
CA GLY A 96 -9.09 -12.23 43.55
C GLY A 96 -9.03 -10.83 44.18
N ASN A 97 -8.22 -10.68 45.26
CA ASN A 97 -8.11 -9.47 46.06
C ASN A 97 -7.30 -8.33 45.40
N ASN A 98 -6.82 -8.49 44.16
CA ASN A 98 -5.94 -7.52 43.49
C ASN A 98 -6.68 -6.74 42.41
N PHE A 99 -7.48 -5.76 42.81
CA PHE A 99 -8.15 -4.83 41.93
C PHE A 99 -7.15 -4.01 41.06
N TYR A 100 -5.97 -3.69 41.61
CA TYR A 100 -4.88 -2.97 40.93
C TYR A 100 -3.79 -3.96 40.52
N SER A 101 -3.75 -4.34 39.24
CA SER A 101 -2.77 -5.31 38.78
C SER A 101 -1.38 -4.70 38.65
N SER A 102 -0.37 -5.36 39.15
CA SER A 102 1.04 -5.06 38.87
C SER A 102 1.62 -5.99 37.79
N SER A 103 0.91 -7.03 37.41
CA SER A 103 1.44 -8.00 36.43
C SER A 103 1.59 -7.41 35.04
N ALA A 104 2.58 -7.89 34.30
CA ALA A 104 2.79 -7.59 32.89
C ALA A 104 3.04 -8.87 32.09
N GLU A 105 2.59 -8.88 30.86
CA GLU A 105 2.65 -10.03 29.97
C GLU A 105 3.09 -9.59 28.57
N LEU A 106 3.78 -10.48 27.86
CA LEU A 106 4.23 -10.28 26.48
C LEU A 106 3.47 -11.20 25.55
N TYR A 107 2.83 -10.63 24.55
CA TYR A 107 2.24 -11.36 23.44
C TYR A 107 3.25 -11.54 22.32
N ASP A 108 3.38 -12.77 21.84
CA ASP A 108 4.20 -13.10 20.67
C ASP A 108 3.29 -13.33 19.46
N PRO A 109 3.30 -12.42 18.46
CA PRO A 109 2.46 -12.56 17.28
C PRO A 109 2.78 -13.76 16.39
N ALA A 110 3.99 -14.32 16.48
CA ALA A 110 4.40 -15.46 15.67
C ALA A 110 3.80 -16.77 16.19
N SER A 111 3.75 -16.94 17.51
CA SER A 111 3.16 -18.13 18.16
C SER A 111 1.71 -17.94 18.55
N GLY A 112 1.24 -16.68 18.67
CA GLY A 112 -0.10 -16.36 19.19
C GLY A 112 -0.22 -16.60 20.70
N THR A 113 0.89 -16.63 21.46
CA THR A 113 0.90 -16.98 22.90
C THR A 113 1.35 -15.83 23.78
N TRP A 114 0.94 -15.87 25.04
CA TRP A 114 1.34 -14.95 26.09
C TRP A 114 2.39 -15.57 27.01
N SER A 115 3.29 -14.75 27.49
CA SER A 115 4.29 -15.10 28.48
C SER A 115 4.39 -14.03 29.55
N ASN A 116 4.55 -14.40 30.81
CA ASN A 116 4.79 -13.46 31.89
C ASN A 116 6.14 -12.76 31.69
N THR A 117 6.22 -11.51 32.11
CA THR A 117 7.46 -10.74 32.25
C THR A 117 7.51 -10.10 33.64
N GLY A 118 8.53 -9.30 33.93
CA GLY A 118 8.63 -8.61 35.22
C GLY A 118 7.37 -7.80 35.52
N SER A 119 7.01 -7.70 36.79
CA SER A 119 5.85 -6.92 37.27
C SER A 119 6.23 -5.50 37.60
N LEU A 120 5.28 -4.54 37.41
CA LEU A 120 5.35 -3.19 37.96
C LEU A 120 5.63 -3.24 39.47
N ASN A 121 6.38 -2.27 39.99
CA ASN A 121 6.60 -2.14 41.40
C ASN A 121 5.29 -1.77 42.12
N THR A 122 4.40 -1.05 41.46
CA THR A 122 3.11 -0.67 42.04
C THR A 122 1.99 -1.00 41.03
N GLY A 123 1.02 -1.83 41.46
CA GLY A 123 -0.17 -2.18 40.68
C GLY A 123 -1.03 -0.94 40.41
N ARG A 124 -1.41 -0.74 39.15
CA ARG A 124 -2.12 0.46 38.70
C ARG A 124 -3.00 0.18 37.49
N TYR A 125 -4.04 1.01 37.30
CA TYR A 125 -4.81 1.09 36.07
C TYR A 125 -4.97 2.54 35.63
N GLY A 126 -5.45 2.78 34.39
CA GLY A 126 -5.65 4.12 33.89
C GLY A 126 -4.36 4.96 33.81
N HIS A 127 -3.23 4.30 33.76
CA HIS A 127 -1.92 4.87 33.54
C HIS A 127 -1.67 4.99 32.03
N THR A 128 -0.64 5.74 31.66
CA THR A 128 -0.14 5.76 30.28
C THR A 128 1.14 4.93 30.15
N ALA A 129 1.39 4.40 28.96
CA ALA A 129 2.62 3.70 28.61
C ALA A 129 3.16 4.24 27.29
N THR A 130 4.39 4.70 27.26
CA THR A 130 5.06 5.31 26.11
C THR A 130 6.34 4.61 25.78
N LEU A 131 6.48 4.11 24.54
CA LEU A 131 7.74 3.54 24.04
C LEU A 131 8.73 4.68 23.77
N LEU A 132 9.85 4.66 24.46
CA LEU A 132 10.91 5.66 24.33
C LEU A 132 11.85 5.34 23.18
N ALA A 133 12.58 6.35 22.70
CA ALA A 133 13.56 6.20 21.62
C ALA A 133 14.68 5.20 21.93
N ASN A 134 14.97 4.95 23.22
CA ASN A 134 15.95 3.96 23.67
C ASN A 134 15.39 2.53 23.76
N GLY A 135 14.15 2.30 23.33
CA GLY A 135 13.47 1.00 23.33
C GLY A 135 12.84 0.61 24.67
N LYS A 136 13.00 1.39 25.75
CA LYS A 136 12.30 1.16 27.01
C LYS A 136 10.87 1.70 26.96
N VAL A 137 9.99 1.18 27.82
CA VAL A 137 8.62 1.67 27.96
C VAL A 137 8.47 2.43 29.27
N LEU A 138 8.10 3.70 29.17
CA LEU A 138 7.79 4.55 30.31
C LEU A 138 6.33 4.39 30.69
N VAL A 139 6.04 3.98 31.93
CA VAL A 139 4.69 3.95 32.50
C VAL A 139 4.57 5.09 33.51
N VAL A 140 3.46 5.86 33.42
CA VAL A 140 3.28 7.10 34.18
C VAL A 140 1.91 7.13 34.84
N GLY A 141 1.88 7.54 36.14
CA GLY A 141 0.64 7.86 36.85
C GLY A 141 -0.35 6.71 36.93
N GLY A 142 -1.61 7.02 36.84
CA GLY A 142 -2.74 6.09 37.01
C GLY A 142 -3.26 6.03 38.42
N THR A 143 -4.23 5.14 38.64
CA THR A 143 -4.85 4.90 39.95
C THR A 143 -4.21 3.69 40.59
N VAL A 144 -3.81 3.88 41.84
CA VAL A 144 -3.28 2.85 42.76
C VAL A 144 -4.18 2.73 43.99
N TYR A 145 -3.89 1.81 44.88
CA TYR A 145 -4.55 1.76 46.20
C TYR A 145 -4.29 3.10 46.92
N GLY A 146 -5.34 3.88 47.11
CA GLY A 146 -5.26 5.20 47.74
C GLY A 146 -5.47 6.39 46.80
N GLY A 147 -5.70 6.17 45.50
CA GLY A 147 -6.03 7.20 44.52
C GLY A 147 -4.98 7.40 43.43
N ALA A 148 -5.04 8.55 42.75
CA ALA A 148 -4.11 8.86 41.68
C ALA A 148 -2.66 8.95 42.17
N THR A 149 -1.72 8.41 41.41
CA THR A 149 -0.29 8.40 41.75
C THR A 149 0.53 9.33 40.85
N ASN A 150 1.67 9.83 41.42
CA ASN A 150 2.68 10.55 40.64
C ASN A 150 3.89 9.66 40.26
N SER A 151 3.88 8.38 40.60
CA SER A 151 5.02 7.51 40.34
C SER A 151 5.13 7.14 38.85
N ALA A 152 6.37 6.97 38.40
CA ALA A 152 6.69 6.53 37.05
C ALA A 152 7.69 5.36 37.10
N GLU A 153 7.58 4.45 36.12
CA GLU A 153 8.41 3.26 36.02
C GLU A 153 8.85 3.01 34.57
N LEU A 154 10.05 2.48 34.40
CA LEU A 154 10.62 2.11 33.10
C LEU A 154 10.69 0.59 32.97
N TYR A 155 10.11 0.04 31.92
CA TYR A 155 10.29 -1.34 31.52
C TYR A 155 11.47 -1.47 30.54
N ASP A 156 12.37 -2.37 30.85
CA ASP A 156 13.47 -2.75 29.94
C ASP A 156 13.12 -4.06 29.23
N PRO A 157 12.82 -4.04 27.92
CA PRO A 157 12.45 -5.25 27.20
C PRO A 157 13.57 -6.29 27.06
N ALA A 158 14.83 -5.87 27.16
CA ALA A 158 15.97 -6.78 27.09
C ALA A 158 16.17 -7.55 28.39
N ALA A 159 15.96 -6.90 29.53
CA ALA A 159 16.06 -7.54 30.86
C ALA A 159 14.73 -8.13 31.34
N GLY A 160 13.59 -7.70 30.79
CA GLY A 160 12.26 -8.06 31.25
C GLY A 160 11.93 -7.51 32.64
N THR A 161 12.51 -6.37 33.01
CA THR A 161 12.42 -5.81 34.39
C THR A 161 11.88 -4.40 34.39
N TRP A 162 11.28 -4.01 35.53
CA TRP A 162 10.79 -2.67 35.78
C TRP A 162 11.71 -1.96 36.78
N THR A 163 12.00 -0.71 36.53
CA THR A 163 12.79 0.16 37.42
C THR A 163 12.05 1.47 37.65
N PRO A 164 11.91 1.93 38.91
CA PRO A 164 11.38 3.28 39.17
C PRO A 164 12.26 4.35 38.49
N THR A 165 11.62 5.43 38.07
CA THR A 165 12.27 6.68 37.67
C THR A 165 11.75 7.81 38.54
N ASP A 166 12.20 9.05 38.35
CA ASP A 166 11.69 10.16 39.14
C ASP A 166 10.17 10.27 39.01
N SER A 167 9.54 10.82 40.04
CA SER A 167 8.09 11.01 40.09
C SER A 167 7.68 12.34 39.49
N LEU A 168 6.50 12.40 38.88
CA LEU A 168 5.87 13.67 38.46
C LEU A 168 5.67 14.62 39.66
N ASN A 169 5.57 15.89 39.36
CA ASN A 169 5.24 16.91 40.38
C ASN A 169 3.77 16.78 40.86
N ALA A 170 2.86 16.33 40.00
CA ALA A 170 1.45 16.14 40.34
C ALA A 170 1.02 14.67 40.05
N SER A 171 0.31 14.10 41.10
CA SER A 171 -0.38 12.81 40.86
C SER A 171 -1.47 12.98 39.83
N ARG A 172 -1.63 11.99 38.96
CA ARG A 172 -2.64 12.07 37.90
C ARG A 172 -3.10 10.73 37.37
N GLU A 173 -4.39 10.63 37.10
CA GLU A 173 -5.00 9.59 36.30
C GLU A 173 -5.78 10.20 35.13
N GLY A 174 -6.07 9.47 34.04
CA GLY A 174 -6.82 10.01 32.92
C GLY A 174 -6.12 11.11 32.15
N HIS A 175 -4.84 11.23 32.33
CA HIS A 175 -3.94 12.10 31.60
C HIS A 175 -3.55 11.47 30.25
N THR A 176 -2.90 12.26 29.41
CA THR A 176 -2.26 11.76 28.19
C THR A 176 -0.74 11.84 28.32
N ALA A 177 -0.03 10.94 27.61
CA ALA A 177 1.41 10.97 27.47
C ALA A 177 1.79 10.83 25.99
N THR A 178 2.58 11.77 25.48
CA THR A 178 2.95 11.85 24.07
C THR A 178 4.45 11.97 23.90
N LEU A 179 5.08 11.06 23.16
CA LEU A 179 6.50 11.14 22.81
C LEU A 179 6.69 12.25 21.78
N LEU A 180 7.55 13.21 22.10
CA LEU A 180 7.86 14.35 21.24
C LEU A 180 9.03 14.03 20.29
N PRO A 181 9.18 14.77 19.16
CA PRO A 181 10.25 14.56 18.21
C PRO A 181 11.67 14.72 18.79
N ASN A 182 11.82 15.49 19.85
CA ASN A 182 13.09 15.68 20.58
C ASN A 182 13.43 14.53 21.54
N GLY A 183 12.54 13.52 21.66
CA GLY A 183 12.71 12.36 22.55
C GLY A 183 12.14 12.53 23.96
N GLN A 184 11.68 13.72 24.34
CA GLN A 184 10.98 13.94 25.62
C GLN A 184 9.55 13.40 25.57
N VAL A 185 8.92 13.16 26.73
CA VAL A 185 7.51 12.75 26.80
C VAL A 185 6.70 13.87 27.47
N LEU A 186 5.72 14.40 26.72
CA LEU A 186 4.73 15.34 27.25
C LEU A 186 3.65 14.57 28.01
N VAL A 187 3.43 14.91 29.26
CA VAL A 187 2.31 14.42 30.08
C VAL A 187 1.41 15.62 30.42
N ALA A 188 0.10 15.52 30.08
CA ALA A 188 -0.81 16.65 30.24
C ALA A 188 -2.16 16.23 30.83
N GLY A 189 -2.71 17.09 31.68
CA GLY A 189 -4.05 16.96 32.27
C GLY A 189 -4.22 15.79 33.22
N GLY A 190 -5.47 15.28 33.31
CA GLY A 190 -5.88 14.21 34.19
C GLY A 190 -6.63 14.70 35.43
N ILE A 191 -6.80 13.81 36.40
CA ILE A 191 -7.39 14.10 37.74
C ILE A 191 -6.33 13.79 38.77
N GLY A 192 -6.13 14.71 39.73
CA GLY A 192 -5.24 14.57 40.86
C GLY A 192 -5.79 13.67 41.96
N SER A 193 -4.95 13.37 42.97
CA SER A 193 -5.36 12.59 44.16
C SER A 193 -6.42 13.32 45.02
N ASP A 194 -6.55 14.62 44.85
CA ASP A 194 -7.58 15.47 45.46
C ASP A 194 -8.88 15.54 44.64
N LEU A 195 -8.98 14.75 43.59
CA LEU A 195 -10.07 14.72 42.61
C LEU A 195 -10.21 16.03 41.78
N ALA A 196 -9.21 16.91 41.81
CA ALA A 196 -9.19 18.11 41.00
C ALA A 196 -8.80 17.78 39.53
N TYR A 197 -9.50 18.38 38.57
CA TYR A 197 -9.12 18.35 37.19
C TYR A 197 -7.86 19.18 36.97
N LEU A 198 -6.89 18.61 36.25
CA LEU A 198 -5.59 19.25 36.07
C LEU A 198 -5.51 19.93 34.70
N ALA A 199 -5.01 21.17 34.70
CA ALA A 199 -4.48 21.81 33.50
C ALA A 199 -2.96 21.66 33.39
N SER A 200 -2.27 21.22 34.45
CA SER A 200 -0.84 21.14 34.50
C SER A 200 -0.28 20.14 33.48
N ALA A 201 0.90 20.46 32.94
CA ALA A 201 1.64 19.65 32.03
C ALA A 201 3.11 19.53 32.46
N GLU A 202 3.73 18.39 32.17
CA GLU A 202 5.10 18.09 32.55
C GLU A 202 5.82 17.38 31.40
N LEU A 203 7.13 17.64 31.26
CA LEU A 203 8.01 16.96 30.32
C LEU A 203 8.93 15.97 31.05
N TYR A 204 8.98 14.74 30.58
CA TYR A 204 9.95 13.75 30.99
C TYR A 204 11.17 13.75 30.09
N GLU A 205 12.35 13.84 30.68
CA GLU A 205 13.62 13.72 29.96
C GLU A 205 14.21 12.31 30.17
N PRO A 206 14.17 11.43 29.13
CA PRO A 206 14.62 10.05 29.28
C PRO A 206 16.10 9.87 29.61
N ALA A 207 16.97 10.81 29.23
CA ALA A 207 18.42 10.74 29.48
C ALA A 207 18.75 10.95 30.98
N GLY A 208 18.03 11.83 31.65
CA GLY A 208 18.19 12.12 33.08
C GLY A 208 17.22 11.39 33.97
N GLY A 209 16.14 10.87 33.45
CA GLY A 209 15.02 10.30 34.22
C GLY A 209 14.21 11.35 34.99
N THR A 210 14.28 12.64 34.59
CA THR A 210 13.76 13.78 35.37
C THR A 210 12.50 14.37 34.74
N TRP A 211 11.68 15.03 35.59
CA TRP A 211 10.47 15.73 35.21
C TRP A 211 10.61 17.24 35.33
N THR A 212 10.11 17.97 34.33
CA THR A 212 10.09 19.44 34.35
C THR A 212 8.65 19.88 34.13
N GLN A 213 8.13 20.69 35.07
CA GLN A 213 6.85 21.35 34.93
C GLN A 213 6.94 22.43 33.84
N ILE A 214 5.95 22.48 32.96
CA ILE A 214 5.85 23.48 31.90
C ILE A 214 4.55 24.31 32.05
N SER A 215 4.33 25.26 31.13
CA SER A 215 3.10 26.01 31.07
C SER A 215 1.87 25.09 31.04
N PRO A 216 0.82 25.42 31.85
CA PRO A 216 -0.40 24.61 31.82
C PRO A 216 -1.23 24.81 30.53
N MET A 217 -2.08 23.86 30.22
CA MET A 217 -3.18 24.04 29.26
C MET A 217 -4.12 25.17 29.67
N ASN A 218 -4.83 25.76 28.72
CA ASN A 218 -5.84 26.78 29.01
C ASN A 218 -7.06 26.21 29.74
N ALA A 219 -7.36 24.92 29.57
CA ALA A 219 -8.48 24.27 30.24
C ALA A 219 -8.06 22.96 30.93
N ALA A 220 -8.44 22.84 32.22
CA ALA A 220 -8.28 21.59 32.96
C ALA A 220 -9.17 20.48 32.36
N ARG A 221 -8.60 19.30 32.15
CA ARG A 221 -9.33 18.18 31.50
C ARG A 221 -8.76 16.81 31.80
N THR A 222 -9.63 15.81 31.82
CA THR A 222 -9.32 14.38 31.87
C THR A 222 -10.01 13.64 30.71
N GLY A 223 -9.60 12.44 30.40
CA GLY A 223 -10.23 11.62 29.32
C GLY A 223 -10.20 12.29 27.94
N HIS A 224 -9.33 13.28 27.76
CA HIS A 224 -9.06 13.96 26.50
C HIS A 224 -8.12 13.12 25.63
N THR A 225 -7.97 13.52 24.38
CA THR A 225 -6.98 12.93 23.47
C THR A 225 -5.80 13.87 23.26
N ALA A 226 -4.62 13.32 23.02
CA ALA A 226 -3.43 14.05 22.60
C ALA A 226 -2.82 13.36 21.37
N THR A 227 -2.65 14.12 20.31
CA THR A 227 -2.16 13.60 19.02
C THR A 227 -0.95 14.41 18.56
N LEU A 228 0.19 13.76 18.40
CA LEU A 228 1.37 14.39 17.80
C LEU A 228 1.13 14.59 16.31
N LEU A 229 1.25 15.83 15.88
CA LEU A 229 1.07 16.23 14.49
C LEU A 229 2.38 16.14 13.70
N PRO A 230 2.31 16.01 12.36
CA PRO A 230 3.50 16.04 11.51
C PRO A 230 4.33 17.32 11.62
N THR A 231 3.75 18.39 12.13
CA THR A 231 4.44 19.65 12.43
C THR A 231 5.34 19.59 13.66
N GLY A 232 5.25 18.51 14.45
CA GLY A 232 5.90 18.37 15.75
C GLY A 232 5.08 18.92 16.93
N LYS A 233 3.97 19.63 16.67
CA LYS A 233 3.05 20.12 17.72
C LYS A 233 2.13 18.98 18.19
N VAL A 234 1.59 19.10 19.41
CA VAL A 234 0.62 18.13 19.95
C VAL A 234 -0.76 18.77 20.01
N LEU A 235 -1.73 18.16 19.31
CA LEU A 235 -3.14 18.55 19.42
C LEU A 235 -3.77 17.83 20.61
N VAL A 236 -4.23 18.59 21.58
CA VAL A 236 -5.06 18.12 22.71
C VAL A 236 -6.50 18.50 22.45
N ALA A 237 -7.42 17.56 22.52
CA ALA A 237 -8.81 17.77 22.12
C ALA A 237 -9.80 17.15 23.12
N SER A 238 -10.87 17.90 23.42
CA SER A 238 -12.04 17.43 24.16
C SER A 238 -11.73 16.99 25.61
N GLY A 239 -12.40 15.97 26.12
CA GLY A 239 -12.29 15.47 27.49
C GLY A 239 -13.38 16.00 28.43
N PHE A 240 -13.21 15.78 29.72
CA PHE A 240 -14.11 16.20 30.78
C PHE A 240 -13.38 17.13 31.76
N GLY A 241 -14.00 18.27 32.08
CA GLY A 241 -13.44 19.29 32.97
C GLY A 241 -14.40 19.64 34.13
N PRO A 242 -14.08 20.67 34.94
CA PRO A 242 -14.89 21.06 36.08
C PRO A 242 -16.34 21.47 35.74
N GLY A 243 -16.57 21.92 34.51
CA GLY A 243 -17.88 22.30 33.98
C GLY A 243 -18.61 21.25 33.18
N GLY A 244 -18.09 20.03 33.11
CA GLY A 244 -18.59 18.93 32.27
C GLY A 244 -17.74 18.67 31.03
N PRO A 245 -18.31 18.02 29.98
CA PRO A 245 -17.57 17.73 28.76
C PRO A 245 -17.03 18.97 28.06
N VAL A 246 -15.72 19.01 27.79
CA VAL A 246 -15.01 20.13 27.14
C VAL A 246 -15.02 19.93 25.65
N ASN A 247 -15.43 20.93 24.85
CA ASN A 247 -15.34 20.90 23.42
C ASN A 247 -14.10 21.60 22.85
N GLY A 248 -13.34 22.32 23.69
CA GLY A 248 -12.14 23.04 23.28
C GLY A 248 -10.98 22.14 22.89
N ALA A 249 -10.16 22.61 21.97
CA ALA A 249 -8.91 21.99 21.61
C ALA A 249 -7.75 22.98 21.67
N GLU A 250 -6.55 22.46 21.94
CA GLU A 250 -5.34 23.26 22.18
C GLU A 250 -4.14 22.59 21.47
N LEU A 251 -3.23 23.41 21.00
CA LEU A 251 -1.96 23.00 20.41
C LEU A 251 -0.81 23.29 21.37
N PHE A 252 -0.03 22.28 21.70
CA PHE A 252 1.25 22.43 22.39
C PHE A 252 2.38 22.55 21.38
N ASP A 253 3.21 23.57 21.50
CA ASP A 253 4.43 23.72 20.70
C ASP A 253 5.65 23.34 21.53
N PRO A 254 6.35 22.22 21.18
CA PRO A 254 7.54 21.83 21.92
C PRO A 254 8.75 22.74 21.73
N ALA A 255 8.73 23.64 20.75
CA ALA A 255 9.86 24.54 20.47
C ALA A 255 9.97 25.67 21.50
N ASP A 256 8.84 26.13 22.03
CA ASP A 256 8.78 27.23 23.01
C ASP A 256 8.02 26.88 24.30
N GLY A 257 7.43 25.68 24.37
CA GLY A 257 6.65 25.19 25.52
C GLY A 257 5.30 25.89 25.69
N SER A 258 4.77 26.51 24.65
CA SER A 258 3.52 27.27 24.70
C SER A 258 2.30 26.44 24.34
N TRP A 259 1.13 26.86 24.88
CA TRP A 259 -0.19 26.32 24.52
C TRP A 259 -1.02 27.40 23.81
N THR A 260 -1.57 27.06 22.66
CA THR A 260 -2.43 27.93 21.86
C THR A 260 -3.80 27.28 21.65
N LEU A 261 -4.87 28.09 21.76
CA LEU A 261 -6.20 27.61 21.43
C LEU A 261 -6.32 27.38 19.90
N THR A 262 -7.01 26.32 19.50
CA THR A 262 -7.39 26.04 18.13
C THR A 262 -8.90 25.87 18.02
N GLY A 263 -9.44 25.56 16.84
CA GLY A 263 -10.87 25.35 16.67
C GLY A 263 -11.45 24.35 17.68
N SER A 264 -12.71 24.54 18.07
CA SER A 264 -13.40 23.65 19.00
C SER A 264 -14.23 22.61 18.27
N LEU A 265 -14.38 21.40 18.86
CA LEU A 265 -15.34 20.40 18.40
C LEU A 265 -16.78 20.96 18.53
N HIS A 266 -17.69 20.41 17.73
CA HIS A 266 -19.11 20.78 17.83
C HIS A 266 -19.73 20.44 19.18
N ALA A 267 -19.26 19.35 19.81
CA ALA A 267 -19.74 18.93 21.13
C ALA A 267 -18.58 18.39 21.99
N GLY A 268 -18.59 18.77 23.28
CA GLY A 268 -17.69 18.23 24.28
C GLY A 268 -17.98 16.76 24.55
N ARG A 269 -16.91 15.94 24.64
CA ARG A 269 -17.00 14.49 24.78
C ARG A 269 -15.81 13.92 25.54
N ASP A 270 -16.03 12.85 26.29
CA ASP A 270 -14.96 12.05 26.88
C ASP A 270 -15.02 10.59 26.41
N GLY A 271 -14.00 9.81 26.67
CA GLY A 271 -13.92 8.42 26.19
C GLY A 271 -14.00 8.29 24.67
N LEU A 272 -13.57 9.34 23.97
CA LEU A 272 -13.42 9.42 22.50
C LEU A 272 -12.08 8.85 22.09
N THR A 273 -11.92 8.59 20.77
CA THR A 273 -10.60 8.32 20.18
C THR A 273 -10.20 9.43 19.22
N ALA A 274 -8.89 9.65 19.10
CA ALA A 274 -8.32 10.52 18.06
C ALA A 274 -7.25 9.75 17.28
N THR A 275 -7.35 9.77 15.98
CA THR A 275 -6.43 9.06 15.07
C THR A 275 -5.89 10.03 14.03
N LEU A 276 -4.55 10.13 13.93
CA LEU A 276 -3.90 10.88 12.86
C LEU A 276 -4.06 10.10 11.56
N LEU A 277 -4.71 10.72 10.57
CA LEU A 277 -4.93 10.14 9.26
C LEU A 277 -3.72 10.37 8.34
N PRO A 278 -3.57 9.54 7.28
CA PRO A 278 -2.50 9.70 6.29
C PRO A 278 -2.46 11.07 5.59
N ASN A 279 -3.58 11.77 5.50
CA ASN A 279 -3.66 13.12 4.94
C ASN A 279 -3.26 14.24 5.95
N GLY A 280 -2.84 13.85 7.15
CA GLY A 280 -2.44 14.76 8.22
C GLY A 280 -3.59 15.38 9.03
N GLN A 281 -4.85 15.06 8.69
CA GLN A 281 -6.00 15.42 9.52
C GLN A 281 -6.08 14.52 10.76
N VAL A 282 -6.76 14.99 11.79
CA VAL A 282 -7.03 14.19 13.00
C VAL A 282 -8.50 13.82 13.03
N LEU A 283 -8.78 12.52 12.98
CA LEU A 283 -10.12 11.95 13.07
C LEU A 283 -10.47 11.75 14.54
N VAL A 284 -11.56 12.35 14.99
CA VAL A 284 -12.15 12.07 16.29
C VAL A 284 -13.43 11.27 16.11
N THR A 285 -13.55 10.13 16.81
CA THR A 285 -14.74 9.28 16.75
C THR A 285 -15.39 9.10 18.11
N GLY A 286 -16.72 9.10 18.13
CA GLY A 286 -17.53 8.75 19.30
C GLY A 286 -17.28 9.59 20.55
N GLY A 287 -17.33 8.94 21.69
CA GLY A 287 -17.23 9.54 23.01
C GLY A 287 -18.58 9.73 23.69
N SER A 288 -18.56 10.13 24.96
CA SER A 288 -19.73 10.37 25.81
C SER A 288 -19.93 11.84 26.04
N GLY A 289 -21.14 12.33 25.85
CA GLY A 289 -21.56 13.68 26.25
C GLY A 289 -22.27 13.71 27.62
N THR A 290 -23.01 14.79 27.89
CA THR A 290 -23.74 14.94 29.16
C THR A 290 -24.91 13.96 29.34
N SER A 291 -25.49 13.45 28.23
CA SER A 291 -26.70 12.64 28.27
C SER A 291 -26.67 11.38 27.44
N SER A 292 -25.73 11.27 26.51
CA SER A 292 -25.64 10.12 25.59
C SER A 292 -24.26 9.99 24.96
N ASN A 293 -23.97 8.79 24.46
CA ASN A 293 -22.80 8.53 23.63
C ASN A 293 -23.02 9.07 22.22
N PHE A 294 -21.92 9.41 21.54
CA PHE A 294 -21.94 9.93 20.18
C PHE A 294 -21.64 8.85 19.14
N ALA A 295 -22.37 8.92 18.03
CA ALA A 295 -21.97 8.31 16.77
C ALA A 295 -21.24 9.31 15.88
N SER A 296 -21.32 10.61 16.20
CA SER A 296 -20.74 11.68 15.39
C SER A 296 -19.21 11.58 15.33
N VAL A 297 -18.69 12.00 14.20
CA VAL A 297 -17.28 11.95 13.85
C VAL A 297 -16.86 13.30 13.30
N GLU A 298 -15.71 13.78 13.73
CA GLU A 298 -15.19 15.08 13.34
C GLU A 298 -13.73 14.97 12.88
N LEU A 299 -13.36 15.78 11.91
CA LEU A 299 -12.00 15.90 11.35
C LEU A 299 -11.44 17.28 11.69
N TRP A 300 -10.29 17.31 12.35
CA TRP A 300 -9.50 18.52 12.50
C TRP A 300 -8.50 18.68 11.37
N SER A 301 -8.47 19.84 10.74
CA SER A 301 -7.55 20.13 9.63
C SER A 301 -6.39 21.01 10.10
N PRO A 302 -5.11 20.56 9.94
CA PRO A 302 -3.97 21.39 10.29
C PRO A 302 -3.78 22.62 9.40
N ALA A 303 -4.43 22.66 8.25
CA ALA A 303 -4.34 23.79 7.31
C ALA A 303 -5.25 24.96 7.71
N THR A 304 -6.40 24.66 8.33
CA THR A 304 -7.39 25.67 8.74
C THR A 304 -7.50 25.80 10.25
N GLU A 305 -6.97 24.83 10.98
CA GLU A 305 -7.10 24.66 12.43
C GLU A 305 -8.57 24.57 12.90
N LEU A 306 -9.47 24.11 12.01
CA LEU A 306 -10.90 23.98 12.29
C LEU A 306 -11.34 22.51 12.27
N TRP A 307 -12.44 22.24 13.01
CA TRP A 307 -13.14 20.97 13.01
C TRP A 307 -14.27 20.98 11.98
N THR A 308 -14.44 19.88 11.29
CA THR A 308 -15.54 19.64 10.35
C THR A 308 -16.18 18.30 10.63
N SER A 309 -17.51 18.24 10.60
CA SER A 309 -18.21 16.96 10.73
C SER A 309 -18.03 16.12 9.47
N THR A 310 -17.86 14.81 9.64
CA THR A 310 -17.87 13.83 8.56
C THR A 310 -18.98 12.81 8.82
N ASN A 311 -19.10 11.76 8.01
CA ASN A 311 -20.13 10.73 8.20
C ASN A 311 -19.98 10.07 9.57
N SER A 312 -21.11 9.88 10.23
CA SER A 312 -21.18 9.26 11.55
C SER A 312 -20.98 7.74 11.47
N MET A 313 -20.51 7.15 12.56
CA MET A 313 -20.60 5.71 12.78
C MET A 313 -22.08 5.26 12.77
N HIS A 314 -22.32 3.99 12.48
CA HIS A 314 -23.65 3.41 12.57
C HIS A 314 -24.16 3.28 14.00
N ILE A 315 -23.24 3.12 14.96
CA ILE A 315 -23.55 2.91 16.37
C ILE A 315 -22.78 3.90 17.25
N ALA A 316 -23.51 4.62 18.10
CA ALA A 316 -22.92 5.52 19.11
C ALA A 316 -22.14 4.72 20.14
N ARG A 317 -20.91 5.16 20.45
CA ARG A 317 -20.00 4.44 21.35
C ARG A 317 -19.01 5.36 22.04
N SER A 318 -18.62 4.97 23.25
CA SER A 318 -17.49 5.53 24.00
C SER A 318 -16.59 4.40 24.49
N PHE A 319 -15.37 4.73 24.92
CA PHE A 319 -14.41 3.73 25.44
C PHE A 319 -14.16 2.57 24.45
N HIS A 320 -14.27 2.87 23.16
CA HIS A 320 -13.91 1.99 22.05
C HIS A 320 -12.44 2.16 21.70
N THR A 321 -11.92 1.31 20.86
CA THR A 321 -10.59 1.48 20.27
C THR A 321 -10.69 1.95 18.82
N ALA A 322 -9.74 2.78 18.39
CA ALA A 322 -9.54 3.13 17.00
C ALA A 322 -8.09 2.87 16.61
N SER A 323 -7.88 2.14 15.53
CA SER A 323 -6.54 1.77 15.04
C SER A 323 -6.39 2.10 13.59
N LEU A 324 -5.36 2.87 13.24
CA LEU A 324 -4.98 3.10 11.85
C LEU A 324 -4.47 1.80 11.25
N LEU A 325 -5.08 1.35 10.16
CA LEU A 325 -4.72 0.13 9.45
C LEU A 325 -3.59 0.39 8.46
N ALA A 326 -2.92 -0.68 8.03
CA ALA A 326 -1.81 -0.59 7.07
C ALA A 326 -2.22 -0.01 5.69
N ASP A 327 -3.49 -0.04 5.34
CA ASP A 327 -4.05 0.55 4.12
C ASP A 327 -4.53 2.01 4.31
N GLY A 328 -4.33 2.59 5.49
CA GLY A 328 -4.69 3.97 5.83
C GLY A 328 -6.11 4.14 6.34
N ARG A 329 -6.97 3.11 6.34
CA ARG A 329 -8.30 3.15 6.95
C ARG A 329 -8.21 3.09 8.47
N VAL A 330 -9.30 3.43 9.18
CA VAL A 330 -9.35 3.37 10.64
C VAL A 330 -10.36 2.32 11.09
N LEU A 331 -9.88 1.32 11.83
CA LEU A 331 -10.70 0.29 12.46
C LEU A 331 -11.22 0.80 13.80
N VAL A 332 -12.53 0.83 13.99
CA VAL A 332 -13.20 1.20 15.23
C VAL A 332 -13.88 -0.03 15.81
N ALA A 333 -13.52 -0.44 17.03
CA ALA A 333 -13.95 -1.73 17.59
C ALA A 333 -14.42 -1.63 19.04
N GLY A 334 -15.51 -2.34 19.35
CA GLY A 334 -16.04 -2.48 20.71
C GLY A 334 -16.56 -1.19 21.32
N GLY A 335 -16.39 -1.03 22.62
CA GLY A 335 -16.82 0.13 23.41
C GLY A 335 -18.19 -0.05 24.07
N SER A 336 -18.68 1.02 24.70
CA SER A 336 -19.95 1.11 25.38
C SER A 336 -20.90 2.07 24.64
N GLY A 337 -22.13 1.65 24.44
CA GLY A 337 -23.22 2.45 23.89
C GLY A 337 -24.44 2.41 24.83
N THR A 338 -25.61 2.14 24.33
CA THR A 338 -26.77 1.74 25.16
C THR A 338 -26.50 0.39 25.85
N ASN A 339 -25.63 -0.42 25.25
CA ASN A 339 -25.08 -1.67 25.76
C ASN A 339 -23.61 -1.79 25.31
N LEU A 340 -22.86 -2.77 25.83
CA LEU A 340 -21.54 -3.13 25.33
C LEU A 340 -21.62 -3.55 23.85
N GLN A 341 -20.63 -3.17 23.04
CA GLN A 341 -20.65 -3.35 21.58
C GLN A 341 -19.78 -4.51 21.13
N LEU A 342 -20.35 -5.38 20.29
CA LEU A 342 -19.60 -6.32 19.44
C LEU A 342 -19.23 -5.70 18.10
N SER A 343 -19.96 -4.66 17.70
CA SER A 343 -19.85 -4.08 16.36
C SER A 343 -18.47 -3.49 16.10
N VAL A 344 -18.01 -3.69 14.88
CA VAL A 344 -16.77 -3.16 14.35
C VAL A 344 -17.07 -2.42 13.06
N GLU A 345 -16.50 -1.24 12.94
CA GLU A 345 -16.68 -0.38 11.78
C GLU A 345 -15.33 0.06 11.25
N VAL A 346 -15.20 0.18 9.94
CA VAL A 346 -14.00 0.71 9.30
C VAL A 346 -14.33 2.05 8.66
N TYR A 347 -13.64 3.08 9.08
CA TYR A 347 -13.71 4.41 8.47
C TYR A 347 -12.75 4.50 7.30
N ASP A 348 -13.30 4.86 6.16
CA ASP A 348 -12.58 5.17 4.95
C ASP A 348 -12.67 6.68 4.68
N TRP A 349 -11.57 7.38 4.87
CA TRP A 349 -11.50 8.82 4.69
C TRP A 349 -11.23 9.23 3.24
N ALA A 350 -10.79 8.27 2.40
CA ALA A 350 -10.40 8.52 1.02
C ALA A 350 -11.58 8.34 0.07
N ASN A 351 -12.44 9.32 -0.05
CA ASN A 351 -13.25 9.52 -1.24
C ASN A 351 -12.36 10.20 -2.27
N GLY A 352 -11.70 9.40 -3.12
CA GLY A 352 -10.78 9.91 -4.11
C GLY A 352 -11.44 10.98 -5.00
N THR A 353 -10.72 12.07 -5.27
CA THR A 353 -11.17 13.17 -6.11
C THR A 353 -10.42 13.23 -7.41
N TRP A 354 -11.12 13.60 -8.49
CA TRP A 354 -10.53 13.89 -9.79
C TRP A 354 -10.32 15.40 -9.94
N THR A 355 -9.13 15.78 -10.36
CA THR A 355 -8.81 17.17 -10.70
C THR A 355 -8.35 17.27 -12.14
N PRO A 356 -8.89 18.21 -12.95
CA PRO A 356 -8.37 18.49 -14.27
C PRO A 356 -6.89 18.88 -14.22
N ALA A 357 -6.13 18.40 -15.18
CA ALA A 357 -4.73 18.78 -15.37
C ALA A 357 -4.57 19.46 -16.75
N SER A 358 -3.38 20.00 -17.03
CA SER A 358 -3.10 20.58 -18.35
C SER A 358 -3.35 19.55 -19.44
N PRO A 359 -4.15 19.85 -20.47
CA PRO A 359 -4.43 18.92 -21.55
C PRO A 359 -3.17 18.60 -22.34
N GLU A 360 -3.11 17.41 -22.94
CA GLU A 360 -2.05 17.08 -23.90
C GLU A 360 -2.21 17.86 -25.23
N ALA A 361 -1.16 17.94 -26.01
CA ALA A 361 -1.15 18.71 -27.25
C ALA A 361 -2.05 18.09 -28.32
N ILE A 362 -2.13 16.78 -28.40
CA ILE A 362 -2.82 16.02 -29.45
C ILE A 362 -3.93 15.18 -28.82
N PRO A 363 -5.22 15.40 -29.18
CA PRO A 363 -6.30 14.52 -28.74
C PRO A 363 -6.14 13.14 -29.37
N ARG A 364 -6.21 12.09 -28.55
CA ARG A 364 -6.01 10.71 -29.01
C ARG A 364 -6.76 9.67 -28.17
N TYR A 365 -7.10 8.54 -28.76
CA TYR A 365 -7.61 7.35 -28.07
C TYR A 365 -6.88 6.09 -28.54
N ASN A 366 -6.99 4.98 -27.84
CA ASN A 366 -6.21 3.74 -28.04
C ASN A 366 -4.68 3.96 -27.99
N HIS A 367 -4.22 5.06 -27.41
CA HIS A 367 -2.82 5.32 -27.11
C HIS A 367 -2.37 4.55 -25.87
N ARG A 368 -1.08 4.60 -25.55
CA ARG A 368 -0.52 4.01 -24.33
C ARG A 368 0.12 5.07 -23.47
N ALA A 369 -0.04 4.93 -22.15
CA ALA A 369 0.63 5.76 -21.14
C ALA A 369 1.54 4.88 -20.30
N THR A 370 2.85 5.12 -20.38
CA THR A 370 3.88 4.31 -19.73
C THR A 370 4.69 5.16 -18.77
N LEU A 371 4.69 4.78 -17.48
CA LEU A 371 5.55 5.44 -16.50
C LEU A 371 7.02 5.06 -16.75
N LEU A 372 7.87 6.07 -16.88
CA LEU A 372 9.31 5.94 -17.17
C LEU A 372 10.14 5.91 -15.88
N PRO A 373 11.38 5.38 -15.91
CA PRO A 373 12.28 5.33 -14.76
C PRO A 373 12.61 6.72 -14.18
N ASN A 374 12.52 7.78 -14.97
CA ASN A 374 12.73 9.15 -14.53
C ASN A 374 11.50 9.81 -13.91
N GLY A 375 10.42 9.06 -13.68
CA GLY A 375 9.17 9.51 -13.08
C GLY A 375 8.22 10.24 -14.03
N LYS A 376 8.59 10.48 -15.28
CA LYS A 376 7.71 11.05 -16.32
C LYS A 376 6.83 9.96 -16.94
N VAL A 377 5.72 10.36 -17.58
CA VAL A 377 4.83 9.45 -18.30
C VAL A 377 4.96 9.69 -19.79
N LEU A 378 5.35 8.66 -20.54
CA LEU A 378 5.35 8.65 -22.00
C LEU A 378 3.92 8.32 -22.47
N VAL A 379 3.36 9.17 -23.30
CA VAL A 379 2.13 8.92 -24.06
C VAL A 379 2.50 8.70 -25.51
N SER A 380 2.21 7.49 -26.04
CA SER A 380 2.67 7.07 -27.37
C SER A 380 1.52 6.64 -28.27
N GLY A 381 1.62 7.00 -29.54
CA GLY A 381 0.69 6.62 -30.61
C GLY A 381 -0.76 7.05 -30.36
N GLY A 382 -1.70 6.24 -30.81
CA GLY A 382 -3.14 6.45 -30.70
C GLY A 382 -3.76 6.96 -31.99
N HIS A 383 -5.08 7.04 -32.01
CA HIS A 383 -5.88 7.49 -33.18
C HIS A 383 -6.48 8.89 -32.94
N THR A 384 -6.57 9.71 -33.99
CA THR A 384 -7.22 11.03 -33.98
C THR A 384 -8.33 11.11 -35.01
N THR A 385 -9.39 11.86 -34.72
CA THR A 385 -10.53 12.04 -35.66
C THR A 385 -10.30 13.10 -36.74
N TYR A 386 -9.24 13.91 -36.63
CA TYR A 386 -9.08 15.10 -37.49
C TYR A 386 -7.87 15.04 -38.44
N ALA A 387 -7.03 14.04 -38.32
CA ALA A 387 -5.85 13.93 -39.17
C ALA A 387 -6.03 12.86 -40.25
N THR A 388 -5.46 13.15 -41.42
CA THR A 388 -5.34 12.14 -42.49
C THR A 388 -4.26 11.11 -42.23
N ASN A 389 -3.59 11.20 -41.04
CA ASN A 389 -2.54 10.30 -40.57
C ASN A 389 -2.63 10.12 -39.06
N GLU A 390 -2.30 8.94 -38.57
CA GLU A 390 -2.08 8.65 -37.15
C GLU A 390 -0.98 9.56 -36.56
N PRO A 391 -1.07 10.01 -35.31
CA PRO A 391 -0.02 10.79 -34.68
C PRO A 391 1.21 9.94 -34.43
N ALA A 392 2.31 10.26 -35.10
CA ALA A 392 3.61 9.67 -34.82
C ALA A 392 4.29 10.32 -33.60
N ALA A 393 3.88 11.52 -33.23
CA ALA A 393 4.47 12.24 -32.08
C ALA A 393 4.08 11.60 -30.74
N ASN A 394 5.06 11.45 -29.87
CA ASN A 394 4.87 11.10 -28.48
C ASN A 394 4.89 12.34 -27.60
N ASP A 395 4.17 12.29 -26.49
CA ASP A 395 4.16 13.33 -25.47
C ASP A 395 4.69 12.82 -24.14
N LEU A 396 5.36 13.70 -23.39
CA LEU A 396 5.86 13.41 -22.06
C LEU A 396 5.16 14.27 -21.01
N TYR A 397 4.46 13.66 -20.09
CA TYR A 397 3.91 14.32 -18.92
C TYR A 397 4.92 14.30 -17.78
N ASP A 398 5.18 15.45 -17.17
CA ASP A 398 6.00 15.58 -15.97
C ASP A 398 5.10 15.78 -14.74
N PRO A 399 4.94 14.77 -13.87
CA PRO A 399 4.06 14.88 -12.71
C PRO A 399 4.54 15.89 -11.66
N ALA A 400 5.84 16.23 -11.65
CA ALA A 400 6.39 17.17 -10.67
C ALA A 400 6.01 18.61 -10.98
N SER A 401 5.95 18.95 -12.27
CA SER A 401 5.56 20.30 -12.75
C SER A 401 4.12 20.38 -13.24
N GLY A 402 3.47 19.24 -13.50
CA GLY A 402 2.13 19.19 -14.11
C GLY A 402 2.12 19.62 -15.58
N THR A 403 3.25 19.56 -16.27
CA THR A 403 3.42 20.07 -17.65
C THR A 403 3.70 18.95 -18.64
N TRP A 404 3.39 19.24 -19.92
CA TRP A 404 3.68 18.39 -21.06
C TRP A 404 4.92 18.89 -21.83
N GLY A 405 5.69 17.93 -22.35
CA GLY A 405 6.84 18.15 -23.21
C GLY A 405 6.84 17.17 -24.37
N ALA A 406 7.66 17.44 -25.40
CA ALA A 406 7.81 16.53 -26.53
C ALA A 406 8.48 15.21 -26.10
N GLY A 407 7.88 14.08 -26.49
CA GLY A 407 8.35 12.71 -26.23
C GLY A 407 9.04 12.06 -27.43
N GLY A 408 9.47 12.84 -28.42
CA GLY A 408 10.04 12.30 -29.68
C GLY A 408 8.96 11.80 -30.64
N THR A 409 9.39 11.10 -31.69
CA THR A 409 8.51 10.67 -32.79
C THR A 409 8.71 9.20 -33.10
N LEU A 410 7.62 8.44 -33.23
CA LEU A 410 7.63 7.08 -33.76
C LEU A 410 8.07 7.06 -35.22
N ASN A 411 8.79 6.04 -35.62
CA ASN A 411 9.11 5.82 -37.05
C ASN A 411 7.87 5.40 -37.83
N THR A 412 6.94 4.67 -37.19
CA THR A 412 5.66 4.27 -37.75
C THR A 412 4.54 4.69 -36.81
N ALA A 413 3.65 5.56 -37.31
CA ALA A 413 2.44 5.93 -36.59
C ALA A 413 1.56 4.70 -36.35
N ARG A 414 0.97 4.58 -35.15
CA ARG A 414 0.24 3.39 -34.75
C ARG A 414 -0.75 3.65 -33.61
N ASP A 415 -1.85 2.94 -33.64
CA ASP A 415 -2.77 2.81 -32.53
C ASP A 415 -2.94 1.34 -32.09
N ALA A 416 -3.74 1.05 -31.07
CA ALA A 416 -3.99 -0.31 -30.58
C ALA A 416 -2.73 -1.19 -30.40
N HIS A 417 -1.58 -0.54 -30.29
CA HIS A 417 -0.25 -1.15 -30.03
C HIS A 417 -0.07 -1.46 -28.54
N THR A 418 1.03 -2.09 -28.19
CA THR A 418 1.48 -2.23 -26.81
C THR A 418 2.73 -1.41 -26.55
N ALA A 419 2.88 -0.90 -25.32
CA ALA A 419 4.08 -0.20 -24.87
C ALA A 419 4.51 -0.78 -23.51
N THR A 420 5.69 -1.39 -23.49
CA THR A 420 6.20 -2.16 -22.35
C THR A 420 7.54 -1.60 -21.89
N LEU A 421 7.65 -1.17 -20.64
CA LEU A 421 8.92 -0.74 -20.06
C LEU A 421 9.83 -1.95 -19.84
N LEU A 422 11.00 -1.93 -20.46
CA LEU A 422 11.99 -2.99 -20.40
C LEU A 422 12.94 -2.83 -19.19
N PRO A 423 13.58 -3.91 -18.71
CA PRO A 423 14.56 -3.85 -17.63
C PRO A 423 15.75 -2.90 -17.89
N ASN A 424 16.09 -2.65 -19.17
CA ASN A 424 17.14 -1.72 -19.55
C ASN A 424 16.71 -0.23 -19.56
N GLY A 425 15.46 0.06 -19.15
CA GLY A 425 14.90 1.40 -19.07
C GLY A 425 14.30 1.96 -20.36
N LYS A 426 14.40 1.24 -21.48
CA LYS A 426 13.74 1.60 -22.74
C LYS A 426 12.29 1.10 -22.75
N VAL A 427 11.45 1.69 -23.60
CA VAL A 427 10.07 1.23 -23.80
C VAL A 427 9.99 0.52 -25.15
N LEU A 428 9.56 -0.74 -25.15
CA LEU A 428 9.24 -1.49 -26.36
C LEU A 428 7.83 -1.10 -26.81
N ILE A 429 7.70 -0.54 -28.00
CA ILE A 429 6.44 -0.19 -28.65
C ILE A 429 6.27 -1.15 -29.81
N ALA A 430 5.27 -2.04 -29.74
CA ALA A 430 5.17 -3.16 -30.65
C ALA A 430 3.77 -3.31 -31.26
N GLY A 431 3.72 -3.64 -32.56
CA GLY A 431 2.48 -3.91 -33.28
C GLY A 431 1.54 -2.70 -33.35
N GLY A 432 0.25 -2.97 -33.30
CA GLY A 432 -0.81 -2.00 -33.51
C GLY A 432 -1.30 -1.96 -34.94
N GLU A 433 -2.02 -0.91 -35.29
CA GLU A 433 -2.58 -0.66 -36.64
C GLU A 433 -2.04 0.65 -37.19
N ASP A 434 -1.92 0.74 -38.52
CA ASP A 434 -1.67 1.98 -39.22
C ASP A 434 -3.01 2.68 -39.57
N PHE A 435 -2.93 3.90 -40.13
CA PHE A 435 -4.13 4.66 -40.54
C PHE A 435 -5.05 3.89 -41.49
N ALA A 436 -4.55 2.94 -42.24
CA ALA A 436 -5.33 2.11 -43.17
C ALA A 436 -5.88 0.84 -42.50
N GLU A 437 -5.84 0.78 -41.13
CA GLU A 437 -6.29 -0.36 -40.32
C GLU A 437 -5.51 -1.67 -40.59
N ASN A 438 -4.29 -1.56 -41.15
CA ASN A 438 -3.44 -2.73 -41.33
C ASN A 438 -2.69 -3.02 -40.04
N SER A 439 -2.81 -4.25 -39.54
CA SER A 439 -2.03 -4.70 -38.40
C SER A 439 -0.51 -4.71 -38.70
N LEU A 440 0.29 -4.22 -37.79
CA LEU A 440 1.73 -4.02 -37.91
C LEU A 440 2.53 -5.17 -37.30
N SER A 441 3.61 -5.59 -37.98
CA SER A 441 4.66 -6.44 -37.39
C SER A 441 5.84 -5.64 -36.85
N SER A 442 5.93 -4.34 -37.14
CA SER A 442 7.05 -3.51 -36.73
C SER A 442 7.05 -3.22 -35.24
N ALA A 443 8.26 -3.09 -34.67
CA ALA A 443 8.47 -2.71 -33.29
C ALA A 443 9.56 -1.63 -33.18
N GLU A 444 9.45 -0.80 -32.13
CA GLU A 444 10.36 0.31 -31.89
C GLU A 444 10.77 0.35 -30.42
N LEU A 445 11.94 0.89 -30.16
CA LEU A 445 12.44 1.14 -28.82
C LEU A 445 12.51 2.64 -28.58
N TYR A 446 11.73 3.12 -27.62
CA TYR A 446 11.88 4.48 -27.11
C TYR A 446 12.95 4.52 -26.01
N ASP A 447 13.88 5.43 -26.12
CA ASP A 447 14.95 5.65 -25.14
C ASP A 447 14.67 6.94 -24.35
N PRO A 448 14.31 6.85 -23.04
CA PRO A 448 14.00 8.03 -22.24
C PRO A 448 15.17 8.98 -22.01
N ALA A 449 16.42 8.52 -22.20
CA ALA A 449 17.60 9.35 -22.02
C ALA A 449 17.85 10.28 -23.22
N SER A 450 17.57 9.81 -24.44
CA SER A 450 17.74 10.58 -25.67
C SER A 450 16.43 11.16 -26.23
N GLY A 451 15.27 10.64 -25.80
CA GLY A 451 13.96 10.98 -26.35
C GLY A 451 13.71 10.42 -27.75
N LEU A 452 14.53 9.48 -28.23
CA LEU A 452 14.45 8.94 -29.58
C LEU A 452 13.77 7.57 -29.62
N CYS A 453 12.96 7.37 -30.69
CA CYS A 453 12.46 6.05 -31.10
C CYS A 453 13.38 5.46 -32.15
N THR A 454 13.78 4.22 -32.00
CA THR A 454 14.60 3.46 -32.95
C THR A 454 13.91 2.16 -33.32
N LEU A 455 13.90 1.82 -34.61
CA LEU A 455 13.39 0.54 -35.05
C LEU A 455 14.19 -0.59 -34.42
N THR A 456 13.50 -1.65 -33.99
CA THR A 456 14.10 -2.93 -33.61
C THR A 456 13.66 -4.01 -34.59
N SER A 457 14.04 -5.25 -34.39
CA SER A 457 13.57 -6.34 -35.25
C SER A 457 12.04 -6.41 -35.27
N SER A 458 11.46 -6.78 -36.39
CA SER A 458 10.02 -6.98 -36.53
C SER A 458 9.60 -8.34 -35.99
N MET A 459 8.36 -8.44 -35.51
CA MET A 459 7.68 -9.70 -35.22
C MET A 459 7.55 -10.55 -36.50
N HIS A 460 7.39 -11.85 -36.35
CA HIS A 460 7.19 -12.76 -37.50
C HIS A 460 5.83 -12.56 -38.14
N GLY A 461 4.83 -12.12 -37.40
CA GLY A 461 3.50 -11.79 -37.89
C GLY A 461 3.03 -10.42 -37.39
N PRO A 462 2.04 -9.79 -38.10
CA PRO A 462 1.43 -8.58 -37.58
C PRO A 462 0.50 -8.88 -36.41
N HIS A 463 0.46 -7.96 -35.42
CA HIS A 463 -0.42 -8.04 -34.27
C HIS A 463 -0.99 -6.66 -33.92
N SER A 464 -2.31 -6.55 -33.80
CA SER A 464 -3.00 -5.40 -33.18
C SER A 464 -4.01 -5.89 -32.14
N VAL A 465 -4.41 -5.01 -31.20
CA VAL A 465 -5.33 -5.37 -30.10
C VAL A 465 -4.85 -6.64 -29.34
N HIS A 466 -3.56 -6.86 -29.34
CA HIS A 466 -2.86 -7.95 -28.68
C HIS A 466 -2.48 -7.60 -27.25
N THR A 467 -1.98 -8.55 -26.49
CA THR A 467 -1.40 -8.29 -25.17
C THR A 467 0.12 -8.40 -25.21
N ALA A 468 0.79 -7.59 -24.37
CA ALA A 468 2.22 -7.70 -24.11
C ALA A 468 2.46 -7.84 -22.60
N THR A 469 3.28 -8.80 -22.21
CA THR A 469 3.56 -9.11 -20.80
C THR A 469 5.07 -9.22 -20.60
N LEU A 470 5.62 -8.36 -19.73
CA LEU A 470 7.01 -8.50 -19.29
C LEU A 470 7.15 -9.72 -18.38
N LEU A 471 7.96 -10.68 -18.80
CA LEU A 471 8.20 -11.93 -18.09
C LEU A 471 9.25 -11.75 -16.98
N LEU A 472 9.32 -12.69 -16.04
CA LEU A 472 10.31 -12.65 -14.96
C LEU A 472 11.76 -12.71 -15.47
N ASN A 473 12.00 -13.29 -16.65
CA ASN A 473 13.31 -13.37 -17.30
C ASN A 473 13.69 -12.09 -18.06
N GLY A 474 12.88 -11.03 -18.00
CA GLY A 474 13.11 -9.76 -18.66
C GLY A 474 12.74 -9.70 -20.13
N LYS A 475 12.25 -10.80 -20.73
CA LYS A 475 11.70 -10.84 -22.09
C LYS A 475 10.24 -10.38 -22.11
N VAL A 476 9.71 -10.02 -23.26
CA VAL A 476 8.32 -9.61 -23.44
C VAL A 476 7.58 -10.64 -24.27
N LEU A 477 6.52 -11.22 -23.69
CA LEU A 477 5.58 -12.09 -24.41
C LEU A 477 4.51 -11.23 -25.08
N ILE A 478 4.33 -11.40 -26.38
CA ILE A 478 3.15 -10.93 -27.13
C ILE A 478 2.27 -12.12 -27.45
N ALA A 479 0.94 -11.95 -27.30
CA ALA A 479 -0.01 -13.03 -27.55
C ALA A 479 -1.32 -12.52 -28.17
N GLY A 480 -1.81 -13.26 -29.18
CA GLY A 480 -3.10 -13.04 -29.81
C GLY A 480 -3.25 -11.71 -30.55
N GLY A 481 -4.47 -11.20 -30.59
CA GLY A 481 -4.82 -9.99 -31.33
C GLY A 481 -5.29 -10.25 -32.76
N PHE A 482 -5.33 -9.22 -33.60
CA PHE A 482 -5.55 -9.37 -35.04
C PHE A 482 -4.21 -9.60 -35.74
N GLY A 483 -4.14 -10.67 -36.49
CA GLY A 483 -3.08 -10.98 -37.45
C GLY A 483 -3.51 -10.66 -38.88
N ALA A 484 -2.71 -11.10 -39.88
CA ALA A 484 -3.00 -10.84 -41.30
C ALA A 484 -4.35 -11.39 -41.84
N MET A 485 -4.93 -12.37 -41.13
CA MET A 485 -6.17 -13.06 -41.59
C MET A 485 -7.30 -12.96 -40.54
N GLY A 486 -7.24 -12.05 -39.60
CA GLY A 486 -8.21 -11.92 -38.50
C GLY A 486 -7.64 -12.29 -37.14
N ALA A 487 -8.49 -12.70 -36.20
CA ALA A 487 -8.05 -13.09 -34.87
C ALA A 487 -7.02 -14.22 -34.92
N THR A 488 -5.92 -14.09 -34.14
CA THR A 488 -4.82 -15.06 -34.11
C THR A 488 -4.60 -15.62 -32.72
N ASN A 489 -4.03 -16.83 -32.67
CA ASN A 489 -3.53 -17.48 -31.46
C ASN A 489 -2.00 -17.48 -31.36
N THR A 490 -1.33 -16.85 -32.31
CA THR A 490 0.14 -16.81 -32.31
C THR A 490 0.69 -16.04 -31.11
N ALA A 491 1.86 -16.47 -30.67
CA ALA A 491 2.57 -15.81 -29.60
C ALA A 491 4.06 -15.74 -29.92
N GLU A 492 4.67 -14.62 -29.57
CA GLU A 492 6.08 -14.34 -29.80
C GLU A 492 6.73 -13.74 -28.56
N VAL A 493 8.02 -13.97 -28.40
CA VAL A 493 8.80 -13.46 -27.28
C VAL A 493 9.90 -12.55 -27.81
N TYR A 494 9.93 -11.30 -27.34
CA TYR A 494 11.01 -10.35 -27.59
C TYR A 494 12.11 -10.47 -26.55
N ASP A 495 13.34 -10.61 -27.00
CA ASP A 495 14.54 -10.60 -26.17
C ASP A 495 15.24 -9.24 -26.26
N PRO A 496 15.17 -8.40 -25.18
CA PRO A 496 15.79 -7.08 -25.20
C PRO A 496 17.32 -7.10 -25.24
N ALA A 497 17.96 -8.22 -24.87
CA ALA A 497 19.42 -8.31 -24.86
C ALA A 497 20.00 -8.47 -26.28
N PHE A 498 19.26 -9.13 -27.16
CA PHE A 498 19.65 -9.39 -28.54
C PHE A 498 18.82 -8.59 -29.56
N ALA A 499 17.77 -7.91 -29.10
CA ALA A 499 16.80 -7.18 -29.90
C ALA A 499 16.14 -8.08 -31.00
N VAL A 500 15.76 -9.30 -30.64
CA VAL A 500 15.18 -10.29 -31.56
C VAL A 500 13.85 -10.83 -31.05
N TRP A 501 12.98 -11.19 -32.00
CA TRP A 501 11.73 -11.90 -31.75
C TRP A 501 11.92 -13.39 -31.98
N THR A 502 11.27 -14.22 -31.20
CA THR A 502 11.26 -15.67 -31.34
C THR A 502 9.81 -16.15 -31.20
N GLN A 503 9.35 -16.94 -32.14
CA GLN A 503 8.06 -17.61 -32.01
C GLN A 503 8.11 -18.59 -30.84
N THR A 504 7.03 -18.64 -30.07
CA THR A 504 6.81 -19.58 -28.99
C THR A 504 5.57 -20.42 -29.28
N GLY A 505 5.17 -21.32 -28.38
CA GLY A 505 3.94 -22.08 -28.55
C GLY A 505 2.74 -21.15 -28.78
N SER A 506 1.79 -21.54 -29.62
CA SER A 506 0.56 -20.80 -29.84
C SER A 506 -0.47 -21.09 -28.75
N MET A 507 -1.35 -20.12 -28.45
CA MET A 507 -2.55 -20.35 -27.65
C MET A 507 -3.44 -21.41 -28.31
N ILE A 508 -4.31 -22.02 -27.54
CA ILE A 508 -5.25 -23.02 -28.05
C ILE A 508 -6.35 -22.33 -28.85
N THR A 509 -6.77 -21.15 -28.41
CA THR A 509 -7.90 -20.41 -29.01
C THR A 509 -7.42 -19.08 -29.58
N ASN A 510 -7.84 -18.73 -30.81
CA ASN A 510 -7.66 -17.40 -31.36
C ASN A 510 -8.43 -16.40 -30.49
N ARG A 511 -7.83 -15.25 -30.17
CA ARG A 511 -8.51 -14.25 -29.34
C ARG A 511 -8.00 -12.82 -29.54
N ILE A 512 -8.95 -11.90 -29.49
CA ILE A 512 -8.71 -10.44 -29.46
C ILE A 512 -9.37 -9.83 -28.22
N SER A 513 -8.92 -8.64 -27.84
CA SER A 513 -9.50 -7.89 -26.70
C SER A 513 -9.60 -8.74 -25.42
N HIS A 514 -8.68 -9.69 -25.27
CA HIS A 514 -8.45 -10.49 -24.07
C HIS A 514 -7.51 -9.75 -23.11
N THR A 515 -7.33 -10.28 -21.92
CA THR A 515 -6.33 -9.76 -20.98
C THR A 515 -5.23 -10.78 -20.75
N ALA A 516 -4.01 -10.29 -20.47
CA ALA A 516 -2.88 -11.14 -20.04
C ALA A 516 -2.29 -10.60 -18.74
N THR A 517 -2.08 -11.48 -17.78
CA THR A 517 -1.61 -11.12 -16.43
C THR A 517 -0.47 -12.04 -16.00
N LEU A 518 0.69 -11.48 -15.69
CA LEU A 518 1.81 -12.24 -15.10
C LEU A 518 1.44 -12.64 -13.67
N LEU A 519 1.44 -13.93 -13.41
CA LEU A 519 1.08 -14.52 -12.12
C LEU A 519 2.30 -14.58 -11.18
N PRO A 520 2.06 -14.73 -9.85
CA PRO A 520 3.12 -14.90 -8.86
C PRO A 520 4.07 -16.07 -9.11
N ASN A 521 3.61 -17.12 -9.78
CA ASN A 521 4.39 -18.31 -10.12
C ASN A 521 5.18 -18.17 -11.44
N GLY A 522 5.21 -16.98 -12.04
CA GLY A 522 5.92 -16.69 -13.28
C GLY A 522 5.19 -17.07 -14.56
N LYS A 523 4.03 -17.74 -14.49
CA LYS A 523 3.21 -18.03 -15.67
C LYS A 523 2.37 -16.81 -16.06
N VAL A 524 1.92 -16.76 -17.31
CA VAL A 524 1.03 -15.71 -17.81
C VAL A 524 -0.36 -16.27 -17.99
N LEU A 525 -1.34 -15.68 -17.28
CA LEU A 525 -2.76 -16.00 -17.45
C LEU A 525 -3.31 -15.12 -18.58
N VAL A 526 -3.83 -15.76 -19.61
CA VAL A 526 -4.66 -15.11 -20.63
C VAL A 526 -6.12 -15.44 -20.37
N ALA A 527 -6.97 -14.43 -20.36
CA ALA A 527 -8.38 -14.62 -19.99
C ALA A 527 -9.33 -13.99 -21.01
N ALA A 528 -10.36 -14.76 -21.37
CA ALA A 528 -11.52 -14.33 -22.15
C ALA A 528 -11.15 -13.73 -23.52
N GLY A 529 -11.80 -12.65 -23.97
CA GLY A 529 -11.67 -12.08 -25.31
C GLY A 529 -12.77 -12.54 -26.25
N THR A 530 -12.59 -12.35 -27.53
CA THR A 530 -13.57 -12.81 -28.54
C THR A 530 -12.86 -13.45 -29.74
N GLU A 531 -13.52 -14.43 -30.34
CA GLU A 531 -13.14 -15.09 -31.58
C GLU A 531 -14.35 -15.18 -32.51
N GLY A 532 -14.25 -14.55 -33.73
CA GLY A 532 -15.33 -14.61 -34.71
C GLY A 532 -16.69 -14.10 -34.20
N GLY A 533 -16.72 -13.18 -33.25
CA GLY A 533 -17.93 -12.65 -32.61
C GLY A 533 -18.42 -13.45 -31.39
N ASN A 534 -17.78 -14.58 -31.05
CA ASN A 534 -18.10 -15.34 -29.87
C ASN A 534 -17.34 -14.83 -28.66
N TYR A 535 -18.04 -14.55 -27.55
CA TYR A 535 -17.43 -14.13 -26.28
C TYR A 535 -16.86 -15.35 -25.56
N LEU A 536 -15.54 -15.38 -25.39
CA LEU A 536 -14.85 -16.50 -24.78
C LEU A 536 -14.93 -16.42 -23.25
N ASN A 537 -15.21 -17.55 -22.62
CA ASN A 537 -15.05 -17.74 -21.18
C ASN A 537 -13.82 -18.61 -20.84
N THR A 538 -13.07 -19.02 -21.85
CA THR A 538 -11.86 -19.83 -21.70
C THR A 538 -10.70 -19.00 -21.20
N THR A 539 -9.83 -19.64 -20.43
CA THR A 539 -8.55 -19.06 -19.97
C THR A 539 -7.41 -20.01 -20.24
N GLU A 540 -6.26 -19.48 -20.53
CA GLU A 540 -5.05 -20.24 -20.84
C GLU A 540 -3.85 -19.75 -20.02
N LEU A 541 -2.97 -20.69 -19.70
CA LEU A 541 -1.73 -20.37 -18.99
C LEU A 541 -0.53 -20.63 -19.90
N TYR A 542 0.29 -19.61 -20.08
CA TYR A 542 1.60 -19.71 -20.71
C TYR A 542 2.68 -20.00 -19.68
N ASP A 543 3.50 -20.99 -19.94
CA ASP A 543 4.68 -21.31 -19.15
C ASP A 543 5.95 -20.85 -19.87
N PRO A 544 6.61 -19.76 -19.40
CA PRO A 544 7.81 -19.24 -20.05
C PRO A 544 9.01 -20.19 -20.05
N SER A 545 9.03 -21.18 -19.15
CA SER A 545 10.14 -22.14 -19.06
C SER A 545 10.08 -23.20 -20.15
N THR A 546 8.89 -23.52 -20.64
CA THR A 546 8.68 -24.53 -21.72
C THR A 546 8.24 -23.91 -23.03
N GLY A 547 7.80 -22.64 -23.00
CA GLY A 547 7.22 -21.97 -24.17
C GLY A 547 5.85 -22.54 -24.57
N THR A 548 5.11 -23.19 -23.69
CA THR A 548 3.86 -23.89 -23.99
C THR A 548 2.65 -23.28 -23.32
N TRP A 549 1.48 -23.45 -23.96
CA TRP A 549 0.18 -23.04 -23.47
C TRP A 549 -0.64 -24.26 -23.02
N ARG A 550 -1.50 -24.05 -22.03
CA ARG A 550 -2.50 -25.02 -21.59
C ARG A 550 -3.77 -24.33 -21.12
N GLU A 551 -4.89 -25.02 -21.19
CA GLU A 551 -6.13 -24.54 -20.61
C GLU A 551 -6.04 -24.40 -19.08
N SER A 552 -6.85 -23.49 -18.54
CA SER A 552 -7.05 -23.27 -17.13
C SER A 552 -8.55 -23.15 -16.81
N GLY A 553 -8.93 -22.78 -15.59
CA GLY A 553 -10.32 -22.67 -15.18
C GLY A 553 -11.14 -21.73 -16.08
N LEU A 554 -12.44 -21.95 -16.17
CA LEU A 554 -13.36 -21.15 -16.99
C LEU A 554 -13.99 -20.01 -16.16
N LEU A 555 -14.12 -18.83 -16.78
CA LEU A 555 -15.00 -17.78 -16.24
C LEU A 555 -16.48 -18.24 -16.34
N GLN A 556 -17.33 -17.71 -15.46
CA GLN A 556 -18.76 -17.99 -15.54
C GLN A 556 -19.39 -17.41 -16.81
N SER A 557 -18.88 -16.26 -17.28
CA SER A 557 -19.41 -15.61 -18.48
C SER A 557 -18.30 -15.23 -19.43
N GLY A 558 -18.45 -15.61 -20.71
CA GLY A 558 -17.57 -15.12 -21.78
C GLY A 558 -17.69 -13.61 -21.90
N ARG A 559 -16.55 -12.93 -22.03
CA ARG A 559 -16.45 -11.47 -22.06
C ARG A 559 -15.30 -10.95 -22.89
N THR A 560 -15.43 -9.73 -23.34
CA THR A 560 -14.39 -8.99 -24.08
C THR A 560 -14.28 -7.58 -23.56
N SER A 561 -13.17 -6.89 -23.82
CA SER A 561 -12.93 -5.49 -23.41
C SER A 561 -13.18 -5.24 -21.92
N HIS A 562 -12.89 -6.26 -21.13
CA HIS A 562 -12.85 -6.23 -19.66
C HIS A 562 -11.45 -5.83 -19.19
N THR A 563 -11.31 -5.62 -17.89
CA THR A 563 -9.99 -5.43 -17.27
C THR A 563 -9.60 -6.62 -16.42
N ALA A 564 -8.29 -6.88 -16.30
CA ALA A 564 -7.73 -7.85 -15.38
C ALA A 564 -6.62 -7.20 -14.55
N THR A 565 -6.70 -7.36 -13.24
CA THR A 565 -5.76 -6.75 -12.29
C THR A 565 -5.26 -7.79 -11.31
N LEU A 566 -3.94 -7.96 -11.22
CA LEU A 566 -3.32 -8.80 -10.19
C LEU A 566 -3.40 -8.08 -8.84
N LEU A 567 -4.06 -8.72 -7.88
CA LEU A 567 -4.28 -8.19 -6.53
C LEU A 567 -3.09 -8.49 -5.60
N PRO A 568 -2.92 -7.74 -4.50
CA PRO A 568 -1.85 -7.98 -3.51
C PRO A 568 -1.89 -9.39 -2.90
N ASN A 569 -3.06 -10.03 -2.84
CA ASN A 569 -3.23 -11.39 -2.32
C ASN A 569 -2.89 -12.48 -3.37
N GLY A 570 -2.35 -12.10 -4.53
CA GLY A 570 -1.94 -12.99 -5.62
C GLY A 570 -3.08 -13.47 -6.52
N LYS A 571 -4.34 -13.15 -6.27
CA LYS A 571 -5.47 -13.45 -7.16
C LYS A 571 -5.55 -12.43 -8.29
N VAL A 572 -6.21 -12.78 -9.40
CA VAL A 572 -6.47 -11.87 -10.51
C VAL A 572 -7.95 -11.49 -10.51
N LEU A 573 -8.23 -10.19 -10.41
CA LEU A 573 -9.58 -9.63 -10.56
C LEU A 573 -9.86 -9.38 -12.04
N VAL A 574 -10.91 -9.97 -12.55
CA VAL A 574 -11.51 -9.63 -13.85
C VAL A 574 -12.80 -8.86 -13.59
N ALA A 575 -12.99 -7.70 -14.23
CA ALA A 575 -14.14 -6.84 -13.99
C ALA A 575 -14.75 -6.29 -15.29
N GLY A 576 -16.08 -6.28 -15.37
CA GLY A 576 -16.85 -5.71 -16.47
C GLY A 576 -16.62 -6.35 -17.83
N GLY A 577 -16.72 -5.54 -18.87
CA GLY A 577 -16.63 -5.94 -20.26
C GLY A 577 -17.99 -6.12 -20.93
N SER A 578 -17.97 -6.58 -22.17
CA SER A 578 -19.16 -6.97 -22.94
C SER A 578 -19.30 -8.49 -22.97
N THR A 579 -20.51 -8.98 -22.84
CA THR A 579 -20.88 -10.39 -22.91
C THR A 579 -21.93 -10.61 -24.00
N GLY A 580 -22.31 -11.84 -24.28
CA GLY A 580 -23.42 -12.14 -25.20
C GLY A 580 -24.77 -11.52 -24.80
N SER A 581 -24.92 -11.12 -23.53
CA SER A 581 -26.11 -10.41 -23.02
C SER A 581 -25.97 -8.89 -22.92
N GLY A 582 -24.81 -8.34 -23.32
CA GLY A 582 -24.53 -6.91 -23.27
C GLY A 582 -23.41 -6.54 -22.29
N VAL A 583 -23.31 -5.24 -21.96
CA VAL A 583 -22.32 -4.73 -21.00
C VAL A 583 -22.63 -5.22 -19.59
N THR A 584 -21.63 -5.74 -18.91
CA THR A 584 -21.79 -6.35 -17.58
C THR A 584 -21.10 -5.57 -16.46
N ASN A 585 -21.64 -5.68 -15.25
CA ASN A 585 -21.00 -5.23 -14.01
C ASN A 585 -20.37 -6.37 -13.22
N SER A 586 -20.48 -7.62 -13.71
CA SER A 586 -19.95 -8.78 -12.98
C SER A 586 -18.44 -8.73 -12.84
N ALA A 587 -17.96 -9.26 -11.72
CA ALA A 587 -16.54 -9.41 -11.45
C ALA A 587 -16.22 -10.80 -10.92
N GLU A 588 -15.06 -11.32 -11.29
CA GLU A 588 -14.61 -12.67 -10.95
C GLU A 588 -13.15 -12.65 -10.49
N LEU A 589 -12.80 -13.53 -9.57
CA LEU A 589 -11.44 -13.70 -9.04
C LEU A 589 -10.85 -15.04 -9.47
N TYR A 590 -9.73 -15.01 -10.15
CA TYR A 590 -8.90 -16.18 -10.42
C TYR A 590 -7.93 -16.44 -9.28
N ASN A 591 -7.88 -17.67 -8.81
CA ASN A 591 -6.90 -18.10 -7.82
C ASN A 591 -5.80 -18.96 -8.49
N PRO A 592 -4.56 -18.46 -8.62
CA PRO A 592 -3.49 -19.19 -9.29
C PRO A 592 -3.05 -20.50 -8.62
N ALA A 593 -3.38 -20.69 -7.33
CA ALA A 593 -3.03 -21.90 -6.60
C ALA A 593 -4.01 -23.06 -6.89
N THR A 594 -5.29 -22.74 -7.14
CA THR A 594 -6.32 -23.74 -7.46
C THR A 594 -6.74 -23.74 -8.91
N GLU A 595 -6.31 -22.71 -9.66
CA GLU A 595 -6.69 -22.42 -11.05
C GLU A 595 -8.21 -22.28 -11.29
N LEU A 596 -8.95 -21.89 -10.25
CA LEU A 596 -10.40 -21.72 -10.30
C LEU A 596 -10.79 -20.25 -10.27
N TRP A 597 -11.90 -19.96 -10.96
CA TRP A 597 -12.59 -18.67 -10.90
C TRP A 597 -13.71 -18.69 -9.86
N THR A 598 -13.86 -17.60 -9.15
CA THR A 598 -14.94 -17.40 -8.16
C THR A 598 -15.55 -16.02 -8.35
N VAL A 599 -16.89 -15.93 -8.29
CA VAL A 599 -17.58 -14.64 -8.34
C VAL A 599 -17.23 -13.80 -7.11
N THR A 600 -17.06 -12.51 -7.33
CA THR A 600 -16.94 -11.51 -6.26
C THR A 600 -18.05 -10.46 -6.41
N GLY A 601 -18.13 -9.47 -5.52
CA GLY A 601 -19.13 -8.42 -5.61
C GLY A 601 -19.13 -7.75 -7.00
N PRO A 602 -20.30 -7.45 -7.57
CA PRO A 602 -20.39 -6.75 -8.84
C PRO A 602 -20.10 -5.25 -8.68
N MET A 603 -19.62 -4.58 -9.73
CA MET A 603 -19.59 -3.13 -9.81
C MET A 603 -21.00 -2.54 -9.68
N ASN A 604 -21.12 -1.31 -9.20
CA ASN A 604 -22.40 -0.61 -9.16
C ASN A 604 -22.89 -0.25 -10.57
N THR A 605 -21.95 0.05 -11.49
CA THR A 605 -22.23 0.46 -12.87
C THR A 605 -21.62 -0.54 -13.85
N PRO A 606 -22.44 -1.18 -14.73
CA PRO A 606 -21.91 -1.98 -15.83
C PRO A 606 -21.04 -1.13 -16.77
N ARG A 607 -19.87 -1.67 -17.16
CA ARG A 607 -18.93 -0.93 -18.03
C ARG A 607 -18.04 -1.83 -18.88
N THR A 608 -17.72 -1.35 -20.07
CA THR A 608 -16.77 -1.97 -20.99
C THR A 608 -15.78 -0.91 -21.50
N ILE A 609 -14.62 -1.31 -22.00
CA ILE A 609 -13.54 -0.39 -22.50
C ILE A 609 -13.16 0.68 -21.44
N HIS A 610 -13.19 0.30 -20.18
CA HIS A 610 -12.81 1.13 -19.06
C HIS A 610 -11.33 0.91 -18.69
N ALA A 611 -10.75 1.81 -17.91
CA ALA A 611 -9.42 1.61 -17.33
C ALA A 611 -9.54 1.03 -15.90
N ALA A 612 -8.57 0.20 -15.52
CA ALA A 612 -8.43 -0.30 -14.15
C ALA A 612 -6.97 -0.19 -13.67
N ILE A 613 -6.78 0.35 -12.48
CA ILE A 613 -5.46 0.61 -11.89
C ILE A 613 -5.44 0.11 -10.45
N LEU A 614 -4.44 -0.72 -10.11
CA LEU A 614 -4.17 -1.06 -8.71
C LEU A 614 -3.53 0.13 -8.02
N LEU A 615 -4.18 0.66 -6.99
CA LEU A 615 -3.69 1.77 -6.18
C LEU A 615 -2.65 1.31 -5.16
N SER A 616 -1.88 2.25 -4.62
CA SER A 616 -0.87 1.97 -3.60
C SER A 616 -1.43 1.39 -2.30
N ASN A 617 -2.71 1.64 -2.00
CA ASN A 617 -3.42 1.03 -0.85
C ASN A 617 -3.96 -0.38 -1.12
N GLY A 618 -3.69 -0.97 -2.28
CA GLY A 618 -4.14 -2.31 -2.66
C GLY A 618 -5.57 -2.41 -3.21
N ARG A 619 -6.31 -1.31 -3.30
CA ARG A 619 -7.62 -1.24 -3.97
C ARG A 619 -7.45 -1.11 -5.49
N VAL A 620 -8.48 -1.52 -6.24
CA VAL A 620 -8.49 -1.35 -7.69
C VAL A 620 -9.46 -0.23 -8.04
N LEU A 621 -8.94 0.83 -8.65
CA LEU A 621 -9.73 1.90 -9.25
C LEU A 621 -10.18 1.48 -10.64
N VAL A 622 -11.48 1.57 -10.92
CA VAL A 622 -12.05 1.44 -12.27
C VAL A 622 -12.66 2.76 -12.65
N VAL A 623 -12.45 3.22 -13.89
CA VAL A 623 -12.93 4.54 -14.29
C VAL A 623 -13.31 4.61 -15.77
N GLY A 624 -14.37 5.36 -16.08
CA GLY A 624 -14.85 5.61 -17.43
C GLY A 624 -15.43 4.35 -18.11
N GLY A 625 -15.34 4.29 -19.42
CA GLY A 625 -15.87 3.22 -20.24
C GLY A 625 -17.25 3.52 -20.84
N ILE A 626 -17.90 2.50 -21.40
CA ILE A 626 -19.23 2.58 -21.99
C ILE A 626 -20.20 1.76 -21.15
N GLY A 627 -21.36 2.33 -20.83
CA GLY A 627 -22.43 1.69 -20.05
C GLY A 627 -23.41 0.86 -20.90
N THR A 628 -24.42 0.27 -20.27
CA THR A 628 -25.44 -0.60 -20.93
C THR A 628 -26.28 0.11 -21.99
N ASN A 629 -26.39 1.43 -21.91
CA ASN A 629 -27.15 2.26 -22.86
C ASN A 629 -26.29 2.75 -24.05
N GLY A 630 -25.03 2.29 -24.15
CA GLY A 630 -24.08 2.72 -25.17
C GLY A 630 -23.50 4.12 -24.93
N LEU A 631 -23.81 4.75 -23.77
CA LEU A 631 -23.29 6.07 -23.42
C LEU A 631 -21.98 5.93 -22.62
N GLU A 632 -21.10 6.89 -22.82
CA GLU A 632 -19.82 6.99 -22.13
C GLU A 632 -20.04 7.35 -20.65
N LEU A 633 -19.16 6.87 -19.81
CA LEU A 633 -19.21 7.05 -18.37
C LEU A 633 -18.12 8.03 -17.89
N SER A 634 -18.48 8.85 -16.91
CA SER A 634 -17.50 9.60 -16.09
C SER A 634 -17.26 8.92 -14.75
N SER A 635 -18.15 8.02 -14.32
CA SER A 635 -18.11 7.42 -13.01
C SER A 635 -16.87 6.56 -12.77
N ALA A 636 -16.43 6.52 -11.51
CA ALA A 636 -15.36 5.67 -11.06
C ALA A 636 -15.79 4.89 -9.81
N GLU A 637 -15.19 3.73 -9.64
CA GLU A 637 -15.47 2.83 -8.52
C GLU A 637 -14.17 2.21 -7.99
N LEU A 638 -14.15 1.95 -6.71
CA LEU A 638 -13.05 1.29 -6.02
C LEU A 638 -13.46 -0.12 -5.60
N TYR A 639 -12.69 -1.12 -5.99
CA TYR A 639 -12.80 -2.49 -5.49
C TYR A 639 -11.90 -2.68 -4.29
N ASP A 640 -12.46 -3.21 -3.23
CA ASP A 640 -11.72 -3.59 -2.03
C ASP A 640 -11.49 -5.12 -2.02
N PRO A 641 -10.25 -5.60 -2.21
CA PRO A 641 -9.96 -7.02 -2.23
C PRO A 641 -10.16 -7.75 -0.90
N ALA A 642 -10.22 -7.04 0.22
CA ALA A 642 -10.43 -7.61 1.54
C ALA A 642 -11.89 -7.98 1.77
N THR A 643 -12.82 -7.15 1.28
CA THR A 643 -14.27 -7.36 1.44
C THR A 643 -14.94 -7.93 0.19
N GLY A 644 -14.30 -7.82 -0.96
CA GLY A 644 -14.88 -8.19 -2.24
C GLY A 644 -15.99 -7.25 -2.72
N THR A 645 -16.01 -5.99 -2.22
CA THR A 645 -17.08 -5.03 -2.51
C THR A 645 -16.58 -3.84 -3.34
N TRP A 646 -17.52 -3.18 -4.04
CA TRP A 646 -17.28 -1.98 -4.83
C TRP A 646 -17.90 -0.77 -4.16
N THR A 647 -17.21 0.34 -4.19
CA THR A 647 -17.68 1.65 -3.70
C THR A 647 -17.48 2.70 -4.78
N SER A 648 -18.48 3.58 -4.97
CA SER A 648 -18.33 4.71 -5.87
C SER A 648 -17.30 5.71 -5.31
N THR A 649 -16.56 6.33 -6.22
CA THR A 649 -15.58 7.37 -5.89
C THR A 649 -15.77 8.58 -6.83
N GLY A 650 -14.90 9.60 -6.72
CA GLY A 650 -14.97 10.78 -7.59
C GLY A 650 -15.01 10.41 -9.06
N SER A 651 -15.75 11.18 -9.86
CA SER A 651 -15.94 10.97 -11.29
C SER A 651 -15.01 11.85 -12.11
N PHE A 652 -14.73 11.47 -13.36
CA PHE A 652 -14.12 12.36 -14.35
C PHE A 652 -14.93 13.65 -14.54
N THR A 653 -14.26 14.70 -14.96
CA THR A 653 -14.93 15.94 -15.39
C THR A 653 -15.65 15.77 -16.71
N THR A 654 -15.20 14.86 -17.58
CA THR A 654 -15.75 14.57 -18.91
C THR A 654 -15.93 13.07 -19.07
N VAL A 655 -17.11 12.65 -19.56
CA VAL A 655 -17.36 11.23 -19.91
C VAL A 655 -16.39 10.76 -20.98
N ARG A 656 -15.85 9.52 -20.87
CA ARG A 656 -14.88 8.98 -21.83
C ARG A 656 -14.67 7.48 -21.76
N TYR A 657 -14.23 6.88 -22.87
CA TYR A 657 -13.74 5.51 -22.95
C TYR A 657 -12.45 5.44 -23.77
N GLY A 658 -11.74 4.32 -23.73
CA GLY A 658 -10.49 4.15 -24.48
C GLY A 658 -9.38 5.12 -24.06
N GLN A 659 -9.50 5.72 -22.88
CA GLN A 659 -8.46 6.53 -22.26
C GLN A 659 -7.32 5.63 -21.75
N ALA A 660 -6.10 6.16 -21.77
CA ALA A 660 -4.98 5.53 -21.06
C ALA A 660 -4.95 6.02 -19.60
N ALA A 661 -4.59 5.13 -18.69
CA ALA A 661 -4.41 5.50 -17.30
C ALA A 661 -3.18 4.82 -16.70
N THR A 662 -2.43 5.55 -15.85
CA THR A 662 -1.23 5.03 -15.20
C THR A 662 -1.05 5.61 -13.80
N LEU A 663 -0.44 4.82 -12.91
CA LEU A 663 -0.06 5.27 -11.58
C LEU A 663 1.17 6.16 -11.67
N LEU A 664 1.13 7.29 -10.96
CA LEU A 664 2.25 8.23 -10.82
C LEU A 664 3.12 7.88 -9.59
N PRO A 665 4.40 8.35 -9.56
CA PRO A 665 5.28 8.13 -8.41
C PRO A 665 4.76 8.68 -7.08
N ASN A 666 3.91 9.71 -7.13
CA ASN A 666 3.27 10.31 -5.94
C ASN A 666 2.02 9.56 -5.48
N GLY A 667 1.71 8.40 -6.05
CA GLY A 667 0.55 7.58 -5.71
C GLY A 667 -0.78 8.03 -6.34
N LYS A 668 -0.80 9.14 -7.07
CA LYS A 668 -1.97 9.57 -7.85
C LYS A 668 -2.07 8.79 -9.16
N VAL A 669 -3.22 8.85 -9.81
CA VAL A 669 -3.44 8.23 -11.12
C VAL A 669 -3.64 9.32 -12.18
N LEU A 670 -2.86 9.26 -13.24
CA LEU A 670 -3.03 10.07 -14.43
C LEU A 670 -3.95 9.34 -15.40
N ALA A 671 -5.01 9.99 -15.88
CA ALA A 671 -5.84 9.52 -16.98
C ALA A 671 -5.82 10.53 -18.14
N VAL A 672 -5.54 10.05 -19.34
CA VAL A 672 -5.23 10.88 -20.50
C VAL A 672 -6.12 10.50 -21.68
N GLY A 673 -6.61 11.49 -22.41
CA GLY A 673 -7.30 11.33 -23.68
C GLY A 673 -8.55 10.47 -23.63
N GLY A 674 -8.81 9.76 -24.68
CA GLY A 674 -9.96 8.87 -24.89
C GLY A 674 -10.96 9.44 -25.89
N TYR A 675 -12.14 8.83 -25.95
CA TYR A 675 -13.26 9.23 -26.80
C TYR A 675 -14.45 9.62 -25.94
N SER A 676 -15.09 10.75 -26.27
CA SER A 676 -16.24 11.33 -25.56
C SER A 676 -17.37 11.63 -26.52
N ASN A 677 -18.55 12.00 -26.02
CA ASN A 677 -19.70 12.45 -26.83
C ASN A 677 -19.35 13.52 -27.85
N SER A 678 -18.30 14.31 -27.63
CA SER A 678 -17.83 15.35 -28.55
C SER A 678 -16.71 14.86 -29.49
N GLY A 679 -16.40 13.58 -29.48
CA GLY A 679 -15.31 12.96 -30.25
C GLY A 679 -14.06 12.73 -29.43
N VAL A 680 -12.93 12.53 -30.09
CA VAL A 680 -11.63 12.29 -29.43
C VAL A 680 -11.25 13.50 -28.56
N THR A 681 -10.83 13.23 -27.33
CA THR A 681 -10.51 14.28 -26.36
C THR A 681 -9.04 14.26 -25.98
N ASN A 682 -8.50 15.44 -25.70
CA ASN A 682 -7.18 15.65 -25.13
C ASN A 682 -7.26 15.97 -23.63
N SER A 683 -8.41 15.75 -22.99
CA SER A 683 -8.56 16.02 -21.57
C SER A 683 -7.68 15.11 -20.74
N VAL A 684 -7.15 15.67 -19.67
CA VAL A 684 -6.30 14.99 -18.70
C VAL A 684 -6.86 15.23 -17.32
N ASP A 685 -7.04 14.16 -16.58
CA ASP A 685 -7.48 14.20 -15.20
C ASP A 685 -6.50 13.45 -14.29
N ILE A 686 -6.31 13.95 -13.09
CA ILE A 686 -5.52 13.31 -12.05
C ILE A 686 -6.47 12.87 -10.94
N TYR A 687 -6.49 11.57 -10.69
CA TYR A 687 -7.16 11.00 -9.53
C TYR A 687 -6.22 11.04 -8.34
N ASP A 688 -6.66 11.71 -7.30
CA ASP A 688 -6.02 11.65 -5.98
C ASP A 688 -6.78 10.65 -5.12
N PRO A 689 -6.18 9.49 -4.78
CA PRO A 689 -6.84 8.53 -3.90
C PRO A 689 -6.94 9.01 -2.45
N GLY A 690 -6.65 10.28 -2.19
CA GLY A 690 -6.62 10.84 -0.85
C GLY A 690 -5.42 10.40 -0.01
N LEU A 691 -4.50 9.63 -0.59
CA LEU A 691 -3.27 9.18 0.09
C LEU A 691 -2.16 10.23 0.04
N GLY A 692 -2.42 11.34 -0.68
CA GLY A 692 -1.48 12.44 -0.82
C GLY A 692 -1.71 13.53 0.24
N PHE A 693 -0.63 14.07 0.79
CA PHE A 693 -0.64 15.16 1.75
C PHE A 693 0.58 16.04 1.50
N LYS A 694 0.76 17.06 2.33
CA LYS A 694 1.86 18.02 2.14
C LYS A 694 3.21 17.29 2.12
N PRO A 695 4.09 17.57 1.16
CA PRO A 695 5.39 16.90 1.05
C PRO A 695 6.24 16.92 2.33
N SER A 696 6.05 17.95 3.19
CA SER A 696 6.75 18.06 4.47
C SER A 696 6.36 17.01 5.52
N TRP A 697 5.27 16.29 5.31
CA TRP A 697 4.77 15.25 6.23
C TRP A 697 5.14 13.84 5.77
N GLN A 698 5.62 13.73 4.54
CA GLN A 698 5.98 12.45 3.97
C GLN A 698 7.33 11.99 4.48
N PRO A 699 7.48 10.69 4.81
CA PRO A 699 8.80 10.10 4.85
C PRO A 699 9.51 10.39 3.52
N GLN A 700 10.74 10.87 3.59
CA GLN A 700 11.50 11.21 2.39
C GLN A 700 12.52 10.13 2.10
N ILE A 701 12.45 9.54 0.92
CA ILE A 701 13.46 8.61 0.42
C ILE A 701 14.58 9.45 -0.22
N ALA A 702 15.80 9.38 0.33
CA ALA A 702 16.97 10.03 -0.24
C ALA A 702 17.74 9.10 -1.17
N MET A 703 18.04 7.88 -0.71
CA MET A 703 18.69 6.84 -1.50
C MET A 703 18.14 5.47 -1.14
N PHE A 704 18.21 4.53 -2.07
CA PHE A 704 17.84 3.12 -1.86
C PHE A 704 18.68 2.20 -2.75
N THR A 705 18.73 0.92 -2.37
CA THR A 705 19.40 -0.10 -3.18
C THR A 705 18.72 -0.21 -4.54
N SER A 706 19.46 0.16 -5.59
CA SER A 706 19.02 -0.03 -6.98
C SER A 706 20.26 -0.24 -7.85
N PRO A 707 20.38 -1.32 -8.59
CA PRO A 707 19.38 -2.41 -8.70
C PRO A 707 19.26 -3.23 -7.41
N LEU A 708 18.05 -3.70 -7.14
CA LEU A 708 17.75 -4.66 -6.09
C LEU A 708 17.73 -6.06 -6.69
N ALA A 709 18.64 -6.93 -6.24
CA ALA A 709 18.61 -8.33 -6.66
C ALA A 709 17.39 -9.05 -6.09
N SER A 710 16.73 -9.87 -6.89
CA SER A 710 15.65 -10.75 -6.40
C SER A 710 16.18 -11.65 -5.29
N GLY A 711 15.53 -11.68 -4.13
CA GLY A 711 15.99 -12.34 -2.91
C GLY A 711 16.99 -11.54 -2.08
N GLY A 712 17.46 -10.38 -2.55
CA GLY A 712 18.32 -9.46 -1.82
C GLY A 712 17.57 -8.62 -0.78
N PHE A 713 18.32 -7.83 -0.01
CA PHE A 713 17.78 -6.87 0.96
C PHE A 713 17.78 -5.46 0.37
N LEU A 714 16.66 -4.77 0.54
CA LEU A 714 16.50 -3.37 0.20
C LEU A 714 16.99 -2.51 1.36
N SER A 715 18.03 -1.73 1.14
CA SER A 715 18.46 -0.68 2.07
C SER A 715 17.95 0.66 1.57
N VAL A 716 17.34 1.44 2.45
CA VAL A 716 16.82 2.78 2.14
C VAL A 716 17.36 3.76 3.17
N THR A 717 17.80 4.91 2.71
CA THR A 717 18.14 6.06 3.56
C THR A 717 17.26 7.25 3.21
N GLY A 718 16.97 8.09 4.21
CA GLY A 718 16.08 9.22 4.03
C GLY A 718 15.75 9.90 5.35
N THR A 719 14.52 10.35 5.51
CA THR A 719 14.03 10.95 6.77
C THR A 719 12.59 10.51 7.03
N GLY A 720 12.19 10.50 8.30
CA GLY A 720 10.81 10.17 8.70
C GLY A 720 10.46 8.69 8.63
N PHE A 721 11.42 7.77 8.63
CA PHE A 721 11.15 6.33 8.60
C PHE A 721 10.77 5.75 9.95
N ARG A 722 10.76 6.57 10.98
CA ARG A 722 10.20 6.24 12.26
C ARG A 722 8.94 7.03 12.47
N GLY A 723 7.87 6.39 12.93
CA GLY A 723 6.61 7.06 13.24
C GLY A 723 6.79 8.16 14.28
N VAL A 724 6.06 9.24 14.10
CA VAL A 724 6.12 10.44 14.97
C VAL A 724 4.94 10.49 15.92
N SER A 725 3.97 9.60 15.85
CA SER A 725 2.79 9.70 16.70
C SER A 725 2.45 8.40 17.41
N GLU A 726 2.38 8.50 18.71
CA GLU A 726 1.47 7.69 19.48
C GLU A 726 0.26 8.55 19.79
N GLY A 727 -0.91 8.21 19.24
CA GLY A 727 -2.16 8.70 19.77
C GLY A 727 -2.37 8.04 21.11
N SER A 728 -2.05 8.68 22.22
CA SER A 728 -2.49 8.19 23.52
C SER A 728 -3.88 8.74 23.80
N GLY A 729 -4.89 7.89 23.66
CA GLY A 729 -6.21 8.14 24.21
C GLY A 729 -6.12 8.22 25.73
N GLY A 730 -6.87 9.15 26.34
CA GLY A 730 -7.07 9.13 27.80
C GLY A 730 -7.63 7.78 28.25
N ASN A 731 -7.70 7.58 29.52
CA ASN A 731 -8.05 6.38 30.31
C ASN A 731 -8.78 5.17 29.70
N SER A 732 -9.41 5.29 28.56
CA SER A 732 -10.31 4.28 28.03
C SER A 732 -10.09 3.91 26.59
N THR A 733 -9.12 4.56 25.91
CA THR A 733 -8.83 4.28 24.51
C THR A 733 -7.32 4.32 24.33
N GLN A 734 -6.72 3.16 24.34
CA GLN A 734 -5.27 3.04 24.24
C GLN A 734 -4.94 2.48 22.87
N ASP A 735 -4.57 3.38 21.95
CA ASP A 735 -3.97 3.02 20.67
C ASP A 735 -2.47 2.85 20.88
N SER A 736 -1.93 1.72 20.46
CA SER A 736 -0.49 1.59 20.31
C SER A 736 -0.08 2.14 18.95
N ALA A 737 0.87 3.05 18.93
CA ALA A 737 1.44 3.53 17.68
C ALA A 737 2.12 2.38 16.94
N ALA A 738 1.81 2.22 15.67
CA ALA A 738 2.62 1.43 14.76
C ALA A 738 3.78 2.29 14.27
N ASP A 739 4.85 2.31 15.03
CA ASP A 739 6.12 2.96 14.68
C ASP A 739 6.88 2.23 13.54
N TYR A 740 6.27 1.15 13.06
CA TYR A 740 6.86 0.22 12.11
C TYR A 740 6.67 0.70 10.67
N PRO A 741 7.77 0.92 9.90
CA PRO A 741 7.65 1.29 8.50
C PRO A 741 7.19 0.10 7.66
N VAL A 742 6.13 0.28 6.90
CA VAL A 742 5.66 -0.69 5.91
C VAL A 742 6.31 -0.36 4.58
N VAL A 743 7.10 -1.28 4.05
CA VAL A 743 7.80 -1.12 2.76
C VAL A 743 7.03 -1.83 1.67
N GLN A 744 6.49 -1.05 0.74
CA GLN A 744 5.77 -1.54 -0.42
C GLN A 744 6.64 -1.41 -1.66
N VAL A 745 6.78 -2.48 -2.41
CA VAL A 745 7.41 -2.51 -3.73
C VAL A 745 6.37 -2.97 -4.73
N ARG A 746 6.06 -2.14 -5.71
CA ARG A 746 5.04 -2.42 -6.72
C ARG A 746 5.63 -2.42 -8.11
N SER A 747 5.57 -3.55 -8.80
CA SER A 747 5.98 -3.66 -10.21
C SER A 747 5.17 -2.72 -11.10
N ILE A 748 5.86 -1.96 -11.95
CA ILE A 748 5.21 -1.02 -12.89
C ILE A 748 4.47 -1.79 -13.97
N GLU A 749 5.09 -2.80 -14.56
CA GLU A 749 4.52 -3.56 -15.68
C GLU A 749 3.47 -4.59 -15.23
N GLY A 750 3.80 -5.40 -14.25
CA GLY A 750 2.91 -6.47 -13.77
C GLY A 750 1.90 -6.02 -12.73
N GLN A 751 1.95 -4.79 -12.28
CA GLN A 751 1.13 -4.18 -11.22
C GLN A 751 1.06 -5.00 -9.91
N ARG A 752 2.00 -5.93 -9.70
CA ARG A 752 2.11 -6.71 -8.47
C ARG A 752 2.66 -5.86 -7.34
N THR A 753 2.03 -5.97 -6.20
CA THR A 753 2.47 -5.31 -4.97
C THR A 753 3.06 -6.35 -4.01
N PHE A 754 4.21 -6.02 -3.45
CA PHE A 754 4.89 -6.80 -2.44
C PHE A 754 5.11 -5.92 -1.21
N PHE A 755 4.94 -6.51 -0.05
CA PHE A 755 5.31 -5.88 1.20
C PHE A 755 6.57 -6.56 1.73
N LEU A 756 7.64 -5.78 1.91
CA LEU A 756 8.88 -6.28 2.45
C LEU A 756 8.91 -6.07 3.95
N LEU A 757 9.28 -7.12 4.68
CA LEU A 757 9.42 -7.04 6.13
C LEU A 757 10.63 -6.16 6.46
N CYS A 758 10.43 -5.09 7.25
CA CYS A 758 11.54 -4.34 7.82
C CYS A 758 12.21 -5.15 8.91
N THR A 759 13.50 -5.41 8.73
CA THR A 759 14.30 -6.17 9.69
C THR A 759 15.13 -5.26 10.60
N ASN A 760 15.37 -4.03 10.15
CA ASN A 760 16.06 -3.00 10.92
C ASN A 760 15.64 -1.62 10.42
N TRP A 761 15.36 -0.65 11.33
CA TRP A 761 15.00 0.71 10.95
C TRP A 761 15.36 1.72 12.03
N SER A 762 15.55 2.95 11.60
CA SER A 762 15.76 4.15 12.41
C SER A 762 15.03 5.32 11.77
N THR A 763 15.16 6.51 12.32
CA THR A 763 14.58 7.74 11.74
C THR A 763 15.05 8.01 10.31
N ASN A 764 16.29 7.58 9.98
CA ASN A 764 16.96 7.97 8.74
C ASN A 764 17.35 6.80 7.84
N ALA A 765 17.15 5.58 8.26
CA ALA A 765 17.50 4.40 7.48
C ALA A 765 16.61 3.21 7.83
N LEU A 766 16.38 2.35 6.85
CA LEU A 766 15.73 1.05 7.05
C LEU A 766 16.34 -0.02 6.13
N VAL A 767 16.21 -1.27 6.56
CA VAL A 767 16.54 -2.45 5.76
C VAL A 767 15.30 -3.35 5.73
N ALA A 768 14.88 -3.74 4.54
CA ALA A 768 13.71 -4.59 4.36
C ALA A 768 14.01 -5.75 3.40
N GLY A 769 13.37 -6.89 3.59
CA GLY A 769 13.55 -8.07 2.76
C GLY A 769 13.53 -9.37 3.56
N PRO A 770 13.89 -10.48 2.93
CA PRO A 770 14.40 -10.61 1.56
C PRO A 770 13.33 -10.32 0.50
N ALA A 771 13.75 -9.72 -0.61
CA ALA A 771 12.88 -9.32 -1.72
C ALA A 771 12.56 -10.52 -2.64
N THR A 772 11.99 -11.57 -2.09
CA THR A 772 11.69 -12.81 -2.81
C THR A 772 10.43 -12.66 -3.66
N GLY A 773 10.44 -13.27 -4.86
CA GLY A 773 9.28 -13.30 -5.76
C GLY A 773 8.98 -11.97 -6.46
N LEU A 774 9.81 -10.95 -6.30
CA LEU A 774 9.71 -9.72 -7.09
C LEU A 774 10.02 -10.00 -8.55
N PRO A 775 9.16 -9.56 -9.49
CA PRO A 775 9.47 -9.65 -10.91
C PRO A 775 10.65 -8.74 -11.27
N VAL A 776 11.47 -9.19 -12.21
CA VAL A 776 12.52 -8.36 -12.80
C VAL A 776 11.88 -7.20 -13.56
N GLY A 777 12.51 -6.05 -13.53
CA GLY A 777 11.99 -4.82 -14.16
C GLY A 777 11.97 -3.65 -13.20
N TYR A 778 11.16 -2.66 -13.49
CA TYR A 778 11.02 -1.48 -12.65
C TYR A 778 9.82 -1.59 -11.72
N ALA A 779 9.98 -1.09 -10.51
CA ALA A 779 8.95 -1.08 -9.49
C ALA A 779 8.92 0.26 -8.75
N LEU A 780 7.75 0.64 -8.25
CA LEU A 780 7.57 1.75 -7.32
C LEU A 780 7.87 1.27 -5.90
N LEU A 781 8.80 1.94 -5.25
CA LEU A 781 9.08 1.78 -3.83
C LEU A 781 8.34 2.86 -3.06
N THR A 782 7.48 2.48 -2.14
CA THR A 782 6.79 3.39 -1.22
C THR A 782 6.95 2.90 0.22
N ILE A 783 7.28 3.80 1.12
CA ILE A 783 7.39 3.50 2.55
C ILE A 783 6.25 4.19 3.27
N PHE A 784 5.46 3.41 4.01
CA PHE A 784 4.38 3.92 4.85
C PHE A 784 4.85 3.95 6.30
N VAL A 785 4.70 5.08 6.93
CA VAL A 785 4.96 5.24 8.37
C VAL A 785 3.72 5.85 9.00
N ASN A 786 3.13 5.21 9.97
CA ASN A 786 1.81 5.56 10.52
C ASN A 786 0.72 5.71 9.43
N GLY A 787 0.77 4.88 8.39
CA GLY A 787 -0.12 4.97 7.24
C GLY A 787 0.20 6.11 6.25
N ILE A 788 1.20 6.93 6.53
CA ILE A 788 1.63 8.03 5.66
C ILE A 788 2.61 7.51 4.60
N PRO A 789 2.28 7.51 3.30
CA PRO A 789 3.21 7.07 2.26
C PRO A 789 4.33 8.10 2.04
N SER A 790 5.54 7.61 1.81
CA SER A 790 6.63 8.42 1.24
C SER A 790 6.30 8.85 -0.19
N THR A 791 7.06 9.80 -0.74
CA THR A 791 7.20 9.88 -2.20
C THR A 791 7.70 8.54 -2.71
N SER A 792 7.12 8.05 -3.81
CA SER A 792 7.57 6.79 -4.38
C SER A 792 8.88 6.97 -5.13
N GLY A 793 9.85 6.08 -4.87
CA GLY A 793 11.07 5.93 -5.67
C GLY A 793 10.89 4.85 -6.74
N ILE A 794 11.63 4.92 -7.83
CA ILE A 794 11.63 3.87 -8.85
C ILE A 794 12.84 2.98 -8.62
N VAL A 795 12.61 1.76 -8.17
CA VAL A 795 13.66 0.74 -7.96
C VAL A 795 13.72 -0.20 -9.14
N ARG A 796 14.92 -0.49 -9.64
CA ARG A 796 15.14 -1.54 -10.62
C ARG A 796 15.37 -2.87 -9.91
N ILE A 797 14.62 -3.89 -10.31
CA ILE A 797 14.75 -5.26 -9.81
C ILE A 797 15.55 -6.07 -10.84
N ASP A 798 16.67 -6.61 -10.40
CA ASP A 798 17.52 -7.46 -11.25
C ASP A 798 17.42 -8.92 -10.81
N PHE A 799 17.93 -9.80 -11.64
CA PHE A 799 18.12 -11.21 -11.28
C PHE A 799 19.02 -11.33 -10.03
N PRO A 800 18.83 -12.39 -9.23
CA PRO A 800 19.79 -12.70 -8.17
C PRO A 800 21.22 -12.79 -8.71
N ALA A 801 22.18 -12.41 -7.88
CA ALA A 801 23.59 -12.58 -8.24
C ALA A 801 23.90 -14.03 -8.59
N ILE A 802 24.55 -14.24 -9.72
CA ILE A 802 24.91 -15.57 -10.20
C ILE A 802 26.20 -16.01 -9.54
N LEU A 803 26.13 -17.04 -8.71
CA LEU A 803 27.29 -17.72 -8.15
C LEU A 803 27.46 -19.08 -8.83
N LEU A 804 28.53 -19.24 -9.59
CA LEU A 804 28.83 -20.51 -10.25
C LEU A 804 29.23 -21.56 -9.23
N THR A 805 28.59 -22.71 -9.27
CA THR A 805 28.77 -23.83 -8.34
C THR A 805 29.09 -25.12 -9.09
N HIS A 806 29.56 -26.11 -8.36
CA HIS A 806 29.87 -27.47 -8.86
C HIS A 806 30.73 -27.45 -10.14
N PRO A 807 31.89 -26.73 -10.15
CA PRO A 807 32.78 -26.76 -11.27
C PRO A 807 33.41 -28.16 -11.38
N GLN A 808 33.28 -28.81 -12.54
CA GLN A 808 33.84 -30.13 -12.75
C GLN A 808 34.34 -30.34 -14.19
N TRP A 809 35.44 -31.14 -14.34
CA TRP A 809 35.87 -31.62 -15.61
C TRP A 809 35.13 -32.93 -15.92
N LEU A 810 34.62 -33.04 -17.16
CA LEU A 810 33.93 -34.22 -17.62
C LEU A 810 34.97 -35.18 -18.29
N GLY A 811 34.73 -36.48 -18.22
CA GLY A 811 35.61 -37.50 -18.84
C GLY A 811 35.73 -37.32 -20.36
N SER A 812 34.83 -36.59 -20.99
CA SER A 812 34.85 -36.21 -22.42
C SER A 812 35.74 -35.02 -22.75
N GLY A 813 36.41 -34.37 -21.74
CA GLY A 813 37.24 -33.21 -21.94
C GLY A 813 36.50 -31.86 -21.85
N GLY A 814 35.21 -31.86 -21.50
CA GLY A 814 34.42 -30.65 -21.28
C GLY A 814 34.52 -30.15 -19.84
N PHE A 815 34.31 -28.85 -19.62
CA PHE A 815 34.16 -28.22 -18.30
C PHE A 815 32.73 -27.83 -18.05
N GLN A 816 32.17 -28.20 -16.87
CA GLN A 816 30.79 -27.95 -16.50
C GLN A 816 30.70 -27.16 -15.22
N PHE A 817 29.71 -26.25 -15.13
CA PHE A 817 29.32 -25.56 -13.90
C PHE A 817 27.81 -25.43 -13.84
N SER A 818 27.32 -25.22 -12.65
CA SER A 818 25.90 -24.99 -12.37
C SER A 818 25.71 -23.72 -11.54
N PHE A 819 24.47 -23.23 -11.46
CA PHE A 819 24.06 -22.17 -10.52
C PHE A 819 22.54 -22.22 -10.33
N THR A 820 22.06 -21.55 -9.29
CA THR A 820 20.64 -21.36 -9.04
C THR A 820 20.24 -19.92 -9.33
N ASN A 821 19.07 -19.73 -9.92
CA ASN A 821 18.49 -18.41 -10.16
C ASN A 821 16.96 -18.52 -10.32
N VAL A 822 16.30 -17.45 -10.77
CA VAL A 822 14.83 -17.45 -10.98
C VAL A 822 14.47 -18.45 -12.10
N PRO A 823 13.47 -19.34 -11.88
CA PRO A 823 12.99 -20.26 -12.90
C PRO A 823 12.57 -19.54 -14.18
N GLY A 824 12.88 -20.14 -15.33
CA GLY A 824 12.59 -19.56 -16.62
C GLY A 824 13.52 -18.40 -17.04
N GLY A 825 14.56 -18.10 -16.27
CA GLY A 825 15.55 -17.10 -16.60
C GLY A 825 16.46 -17.56 -17.76
N ASP A 826 16.72 -16.67 -18.71
CA ASP A 826 17.72 -16.90 -19.76
C ASP A 826 19.09 -16.37 -19.32
N PHE A 827 20.10 -17.17 -19.50
CA PHE A 827 21.47 -16.83 -19.14
C PHE A 827 22.43 -17.19 -20.26
N THR A 828 23.45 -16.37 -20.41
CA THR A 828 24.50 -16.58 -21.41
C THR A 828 25.84 -16.85 -20.74
N ALA A 829 26.50 -17.95 -21.09
CA ALA A 829 27.83 -18.26 -20.64
C ALA A 829 28.88 -17.54 -21.50
N LEU A 830 29.84 -16.93 -20.83
CA LEU A 830 30.96 -16.22 -21.42
C LEU A 830 32.28 -16.79 -20.93
N ALA A 831 33.29 -16.80 -21.78
CA ALA A 831 34.65 -17.20 -21.41
C ALA A 831 35.71 -16.21 -21.88
N SER A 832 36.82 -16.16 -21.13
CA SER A 832 38.03 -15.43 -21.51
C SER A 832 39.28 -16.15 -20.99
N THR A 833 40.38 -15.99 -21.70
CA THR A 833 41.71 -16.39 -21.18
C THR A 833 42.33 -15.33 -20.30
N ASN A 834 41.79 -14.15 -20.25
CA ASN A 834 42.25 -13.01 -19.43
C ASN A 834 41.09 -12.42 -18.62
N VAL A 835 41.14 -12.59 -17.30
CA VAL A 835 40.10 -12.09 -16.37
C VAL A 835 40.05 -10.56 -16.29
N SER A 836 41.11 -9.85 -16.66
CA SER A 836 41.17 -8.39 -16.59
C SER A 836 40.53 -7.67 -17.78
N LEU A 837 40.09 -8.41 -18.81
CA LEU A 837 39.38 -7.80 -19.92
C LEU A 837 37.97 -7.33 -19.53
N ALA A 838 37.51 -6.26 -20.14
CA ALA A 838 36.12 -5.83 -20.03
C ALA A 838 35.19 -6.96 -20.50
N VAL A 839 34.05 -7.14 -19.85
CA VAL A 839 33.11 -8.25 -20.14
C VAL A 839 32.61 -8.24 -21.58
N SER A 840 32.50 -7.06 -22.20
CA SER A 840 32.19 -6.90 -23.62
C SER A 840 33.17 -7.60 -24.56
N ASN A 841 34.40 -7.85 -24.10
CA ASN A 841 35.47 -8.50 -24.87
C ASN A 841 35.61 -10.00 -24.54
N TRP A 842 34.68 -10.56 -23.78
CA TRP A 842 34.66 -12.00 -23.51
C TRP A 842 33.93 -12.74 -24.63
N THR A 843 34.39 -13.92 -24.95
CA THR A 843 33.78 -14.75 -25.97
C THR A 843 32.45 -15.32 -25.45
N VAL A 844 31.39 -15.16 -26.24
CA VAL A 844 30.10 -15.78 -25.97
C VAL A 844 30.18 -17.26 -26.32
N LEU A 845 29.87 -18.13 -25.35
CA LEU A 845 29.87 -19.58 -25.54
C LEU A 845 28.48 -20.13 -25.91
N GLY A 846 27.42 -19.49 -25.44
CA GLY A 846 26.05 -19.90 -25.72
C GLY A 846 25.10 -19.72 -24.54
N GLY A 847 23.84 -20.10 -24.74
CA GLY A 847 22.82 -20.13 -23.70
C GLY A 847 23.09 -21.21 -22.66
N VAL A 848 22.70 -20.92 -21.41
CA VAL A 848 22.77 -21.88 -20.30
C VAL A 848 21.45 -22.65 -20.24
N THR A 849 21.50 -23.94 -19.99
CA THR A 849 20.31 -24.81 -19.94
C THR A 849 19.72 -24.84 -18.51
N GLU A 850 18.44 -24.61 -18.38
CA GLU A 850 17.71 -24.90 -17.14
C GLU A 850 17.41 -26.40 -17.08
N VAL A 851 18.00 -27.11 -16.11
CA VAL A 851 17.89 -28.57 -15.97
C VAL A 851 16.75 -28.99 -15.04
N SER A 852 16.34 -28.09 -14.17
CA SER A 852 15.10 -28.15 -13.36
C SER A 852 14.73 -26.72 -12.90
N PRO A 853 13.49 -26.44 -12.50
CA PRO A 853 13.08 -25.08 -12.17
C PRO A 853 14.06 -24.35 -11.24
N GLY A 854 14.66 -23.27 -11.74
CA GLY A 854 15.66 -22.47 -11.03
C GLY A 854 17.08 -23.08 -10.94
N GLN A 855 17.31 -24.23 -11.53
CA GLN A 855 18.62 -24.89 -11.59
C GLN A 855 19.18 -24.82 -13.02
N PHE A 856 20.29 -24.15 -13.16
CA PHE A 856 20.93 -23.91 -14.45
C PHE A 856 22.26 -24.62 -14.57
N GLN A 857 22.57 -25.12 -15.75
CA GLN A 857 23.81 -25.82 -16.02
C GLN A 857 24.37 -25.44 -17.41
N PHE A 858 25.67 -25.32 -17.49
CA PHE A 858 26.39 -25.10 -18.76
C PHE A 858 27.57 -26.00 -18.86
N THR A 859 27.80 -26.55 -20.07
CA THR A 859 28.95 -27.39 -20.39
C THR A 859 29.74 -26.78 -21.56
N ASP A 860 30.99 -26.41 -21.31
CA ASP A 860 31.93 -26.00 -22.33
C ASP A 860 32.71 -27.22 -22.88
N ALA A 861 32.28 -27.75 -24.02
CA ALA A 861 32.94 -28.88 -24.68
C ALA A 861 34.30 -28.51 -25.26
N GLN A 862 34.62 -27.22 -25.41
CA GLN A 862 35.87 -26.72 -25.95
C GLN A 862 36.91 -26.33 -24.88
N ALA A 863 36.61 -26.56 -23.61
CA ALA A 863 37.46 -26.14 -22.49
C ALA A 863 38.86 -26.74 -22.55
N ILE A 864 38.98 -28.00 -23.05
CA ILE A 864 40.24 -28.71 -23.17
C ILE A 864 41.25 -28.02 -24.11
N ASN A 865 40.77 -27.19 -25.04
CA ASN A 865 41.62 -26.53 -26.04
C ASN A 865 42.29 -25.24 -25.50
N SER A 866 42.11 -24.92 -24.23
CA SER A 866 42.63 -23.66 -23.64
C SER A 866 43.30 -23.94 -22.31
N PRO A 867 44.61 -23.60 -22.14
CA PRO A 867 45.37 -23.88 -20.91
C PRO A 867 44.90 -23.07 -19.71
N ARG A 868 44.16 -21.96 -19.92
CA ARG A 868 43.50 -21.15 -18.92
C ARG A 868 42.19 -20.61 -19.50
N ARG A 869 41.12 -20.76 -18.75
CA ARG A 869 39.81 -20.24 -19.13
C ARG A 869 39.02 -19.80 -17.89
N PHE A 870 38.57 -18.55 -17.93
CA PHE A 870 37.68 -17.96 -16.90
C PHE A 870 36.28 -17.92 -17.44
N TYR A 871 35.30 -18.18 -16.59
CA TYR A 871 33.89 -18.20 -16.96
C TYR A 871 33.12 -17.11 -16.23
N ARG A 872 32.15 -16.56 -16.94
CA ARG A 872 31.10 -15.71 -16.40
C ARG A 872 29.76 -16.10 -16.97
N VAL A 873 28.73 -15.82 -16.24
CA VAL A 873 27.36 -15.89 -16.74
C VAL A 873 26.76 -14.50 -16.61
N ARG A 874 26.11 -14.04 -17.66
CA ARG A 874 25.32 -12.82 -17.62
C ARG A 874 23.83 -13.16 -17.74
N SER A 875 22.99 -12.43 -17.04
CA SER A 875 21.55 -12.34 -17.27
C SER A 875 21.29 -11.46 -18.50
N PRO A 876 20.09 -11.55 -19.07
CA PRO A 876 19.67 -10.75 -20.21
C PRO A 876 19.85 -9.27 -20.02
#